data_1dfb0c6c9867aaf29294b8ef2bbcf3b0
#
_entry.id   1dfb0c6c9867aaf29294b8ef2bbcf3b0
#
_cell.length_a   1.000
_cell.length_b   1.000
_cell.length_c   1.000
_cell.angle_alpha   90.00
_cell.angle_beta   90.00
_cell.angle_gamma   90.00
#
_symmetry.space_group_name_H-M   'P 1'
#
loop_
_entity.id
_entity.type
_entity.pdbx_description
1 polymer ?
#
loop_
_entity_poly.entity_id
_entity_poly.type
_entity_poly.pdbx_seq_one_letter_code
_entity_poly.pdbx_strand_id
1 'polypeptide(L)'
;MTSNNGITNATGAIIQTDKITVTSGGITNKGTITSKDENSKLEISSAGKVNNTGELLKIGSLTSNNGITNATGAIIQTDKINNTRGDIINNGSLKSTTEINSVGNIDNYGDLKTKNLISNTRLYNRQGATLETENIDGATGTINNYGTLTNQNKIESYGAIYNKGQLKSNILVSKSTVTNGGFNNDDKDPADPNSKMEVGSLVAEAIINNGQLIADSVETQKNISNGNSAALNINNTLKIDGILKNGGSLETNNLIISQASDNANRDSYSTGSLKVKGTLTLNENAGFSFEDKKEGGDISIGTLETKGNNVISVKNGVTDINVGTLDGNNTIINVESDAADQIKIDQNNDEGLTVKGTGEMIDYYGDDIAGGLNKLKDTVGIKDGNKKTTLKLSAGSVTGDVTGYTNENGDMVGYNEDINKDNAGISEMAIIALMAWRAENNDMNKRLGELRDSKGEHGIWTRMVRGQSKYGAQNVKNQYSTYQLGYDEKLSVDKNWTVGAAVSYTDASSSFSTGHGENKSTGFAVYGSYLSDNGSFVDLIAKAARLKNEFDVLGGAGKGDYETNGYSLSAEYGKRFTKDNGFWIEPQVELTYGYVGAVDYLTNNDVKVRQNGMDSLVGRIGFAMGRNIKAGNVYARASYLYDFDGETDVTFSKNRVTRGFKQDLGGGWWEVGVGTNINLSDATHLYFDVEKTYGGNVATPWQWNAGVRWSF
;
A
#
# COMPACT_ATOMS: atom_id res chain seq x y z
N MET A 1 36.66 -50.33 41.75
CA MET A 1 37.25 -50.93 40.52
C MET A 1 37.77 -49.78 39.62
N THR A 2 39.02 -49.87 39.19
CA THR A 2 39.63 -48.90 38.26
C THR A 2 40.17 -49.64 37.04
N SER A 3 39.93 -49.12 35.85
CA SER A 3 40.42 -49.71 34.58
C SER A 3 40.99 -48.63 33.68
N ASN A 4 42.12 -48.90 33.01
CA ASN A 4 42.73 -48.04 32.02
C ASN A 4 42.34 -48.35 30.57
N ASN A 5 41.65 -49.54 30.33
CA ASN A 5 41.30 -49.96 28.98
C ASN A 5 39.82 -50.28 28.77
N GLY A 6 38.94 -49.75 29.66
CA GLY A 6 37.52 -50.06 29.62
C GLY A 6 37.11 -51.26 30.50
N ILE A 7 35.79 -51.42 30.64
CA ILE A 7 35.18 -52.54 31.38
C ILE A 7 34.12 -53.21 30.51
N THR A 8 34.12 -54.49 30.44
CA THR A 8 33.06 -55.27 29.81
C THR A 8 32.47 -56.23 30.84
N ASN A 9 31.17 -56.11 31.13
CA ASN A 9 30.38 -57.02 31.93
C ASN A 9 29.58 -57.93 30.97
N ALA A 10 29.81 -59.25 31.05
CA ALA A 10 29.15 -60.17 30.13
C ALA A 10 27.68 -60.44 30.47
N THR A 11 26.93 -61.06 29.53
CA THR A 11 25.51 -61.38 29.75
C THR A 11 25.39 -62.36 30.93
N GLY A 12 24.47 -62.05 31.84
CA GLY A 12 24.22 -62.80 33.06
C GLY A 12 25.27 -62.58 34.18
N ALA A 13 26.36 -61.84 33.93
CA ALA A 13 27.35 -61.54 34.92
C ALA A 13 26.92 -60.37 35.81
N ILE A 14 27.34 -60.39 37.08
CA ILE A 14 27.03 -59.37 38.05
C ILE A 14 28.29 -58.64 38.57
N ILE A 15 28.39 -57.34 38.46
CA ILE A 15 29.44 -56.56 39.11
C ILE A 15 28.82 -55.84 40.28
N GLN A 16 29.27 -56.13 41.52
CA GLN A 16 28.87 -55.39 42.75
C GLN A 16 30.06 -54.63 43.31
N THR A 17 29.91 -53.28 43.33
CA THR A 17 31.02 -52.42 43.79
C THR A 17 30.46 -51.03 44.15
N ASP A 18 31.18 -50.27 44.97
CA ASP A 18 30.78 -48.88 45.36
C ASP A 18 31.39 -47.84 44.42
N LYS A 19 32.41 -48.21 43.63
CA LYS A 19 33.04 -47.27 42.70
C LYS A 19 33.62 -47.96 41.46
N ILE A 20 33.32 -47.38 40.31
CA ILE A 20 33.93 -47.74 39.02
C ILE A 20 34.57 -46.46 38.45
N THR A 21 35.87 -46.56 38.08
CA THR A 21 36.58 -45.50 37.41
C THR A 21 37.25 -46.05 36.16
N VAL A 22 36.91 -45.57 35.01
CA VAL A 22 37.53 -45.92 33.71
C VAL A 22 38.27 -44.70 33.19
N THR A 23 39.59 -44.73 33.13
CA THR A 23 40.45 -43.62 32.77
C THR A 23 40.74 -43.55 31.26
N SER A 24 40.56 -44.64 30.51
CA SER A 24 40.60 -44.72 29.07
C SER A 24 39.68 -45.88 28.62
N GLY A 25 39.10 -45.75 27.41
CA GLY A 25 38.07 -46.68 26.94
C GLY A 25 36.70 -46.39 27.59
N GLY A 26 35.76 -47.29 27.47
CA GLY A 26 34.38 -47.15 27.93
C GLY A 26 33.89 -48.29 28.80
N ILE A 27 32.60 -48.29 29.08
CA ILE A 27 31.91 -49.38 29.80
C ILE A 27 30.93 -50.05 28.85
N THR A 28 31.05 -51.36 28.70
CA THR A 28 30.05 -52.19 28.00
C THR A 28 29.42 -53.14 29.02
N ASN A 29 28.15 -52.89 29.35
CA ASN A 29 27.40 -53.72 30.28
C ASN A 29 26.34 -54.55 29.55
N LYS A 30 26.45 -55.87 29.63
CA LYS A 30 25.47 -56.88 29.13
C LYS A 30 24.76 -57.61 30.24
N GLY A 31 25.27 -57.54 31.47
CA GLY A 31 24.73 -58.13 32.68
C GLY A 31 24.19 -57.06 33.67
N THR A 32 24.39 -57.30 34.95
CA THR A 32 23.97 -56.38 35.99
C THR A 32 25.20 -55.74 36.63
N ILE A 33 25.19 -54.35 36.76
CA ILE A 33 26.16 -53.59 37.56
C ILE A 33 25.39 -52.88 38.64
N THR A 34 25.73 -53.06 39.91
CA THR A 34 25.01 -52.52 41.04
C THR A 34 25.95 -52.16 42.18
N SER A 35 25.45 -51.40 43.17
CA SER A 35 26.17 -51.15 44.41
C SER A 35 26.37 -52.43 45.19
N LYS A 36 27.39 -52.41 46.09
CA LYS A 36 27.77 -53.52 46.92
C LYS A 36 26.74 -53.91 47.98
N ASP A 37 26.11 -52.89 48.56
CA ASP A 37 25.14 -53.06 49.64
C ASP A 37 23.79 -52.39 49.29
N GLU A 38 22.71 -52.79 49.99
CA GLU A 38 21.37 -52.25 49.72
C GLU A 38 21.26 -50.77 50.01
N ASN A 39 22.02 -50.27 50.99
CA ASN A 39 22.00 -48.85 51.42
C ASN A 39 23.13 -48.01 50.82
N SER A 40 24.03 -48.60 50.03
CA SER A 40 25.11 -47.89 49.36
C SER A 40 24.69 -47.55 47.91
N LYS A 41 25.35 -46.54 47.32
CA LYS A 41 25.18 -46.16 45.92
C LYS A 41 26.50 -46.24 45.18
N LEU A 42 26.45 -46.75 43.98
CA LEU A 42 27.61 -46.93 43.10
C LEU A 42 27.96 -45.60 42.39
N GLU A 43 29.21 -45.18 42.44
CA GLU A 43 29.78 -44.09 41.66
C GLU A 43 30.45 -44.61 40.41
N ILE A 44 29.99 -44.21 39.22
CA ILE A 44 30.57 -44.57 37.94
C ILE A 44 31.15 -43.33 37.26
N SER A 45 32.43 -43.37 36.89
CA SER A 45 33.11 -42.39 36.07
C SER A 45 33.80 -43.08 34.87
N SER A 46 33.43 -42.70 33.66
CA SER A 46 33.97 -43.27 32.42
C SER A 46 34.53 -42.19 31.50
N ALA A 47 35.80 -42.30 31.13
CA ALA A 47 36.42 -41.46 30.12
C ALA A 47 35.87 -41.73 28.71
N GLY A 48 35.36 -42.92 28.47
CA GLY A 48 34.73 -43.28 27.19
C GLY A 48 33.22 -43.45 27.31
N LYS A 49 32.62 -43.99 26.25
CA LYS A 49 31.19 -44.23 26.14
C LYS A 49 30.70 -45.30 27.11
N VAL A 50 29.52 -45.11 27.67
CA VAL A 50 28.83 -46.12 28.47
C VAL A 50 27.76 -46.80 27.58
N ASN A 51 27.94 -48.05 27.24
CA ASN A 51 27.00 -48.87 26.49
C ASN A 51 26.31 -49.87 27.42
N ASN A 52 25.03 -49.67 27.67
CA ASN A 52 24.24 -50.56 28.51
C ASN A 52 23.23 -51.37 27.68
N THR A 53 23.37 -52.69 27.68
CA THR A 53 22.39 -53.64 27.13
C THR A 53 21.83 -54.58 28.23
N GLY A 54 22.19 -54.36 29.49
CA GLY A 54 21.73 -55.02 30.69
C GLY A 54 21.18 -54.05 31.72
N GLU A 55 21.61 -54.18 32.96
CA GLU A 55 21.08 -53.36 34.04
C GLU A 55 22.21 -52.58 34.76
N LEU A 56 22.01 -51.28 34.93
CA LEU A 56 22.80 -50.41 35.82
C LEU A 56 21.88 -49.94 36.94
N LEU A 57 22.06 -50.50 38.14
CA LEU A 57 21.15 -50.33 39.30
C LEU A 57 21.84 -49.68 40.48
N LYS A 58 21.05 -48.92 41.27
CA LYS A 58 21.52 -48.26 42.53
C LYS A 58 22.76 -47.39 42.32
N ILE A 59 22.76 -46.63 41.18
CA ILE A 59 23.87 -45.73 40.86
C ILE A 59 23.61 -44.37 41.56
N GLY A 60 24.55 -43.90 42.34
CA GLY A 60 24.51 -42.53 42.89
C GLY A 60 24.86 -41.49 41.83
N SER A 61 25.97 -41.73 41.13
CA SER A 61 26.37 -40.84 40.03
C SER A 61 26.93 -41.62 38.84
N LEU A 62 26.46 -41.31 37.66
CA LEU A 62 26.96 -41.83 36.38
C LEU A 62 27.56 -40.69 35.55
N THR A 63 28.89 -40.62 35.48
CA THR A 63 29.60 -39.67 34.63
C THR A 63 30.13 -40.32 33.39
N SER A 64 29.85 -39.78 32.22
CA SER A 64 30.43 -40.21 30.94
C SER A 64 31.02 -39.03 30.17
N ASN A 65 32.25 -39.23 29.65
CA ASN A 65 32.91 -38.19 28.86
C ASN A 65 32.72 -38.40 27.35
N ASN A 66 31.97 -39.43 26.90
CA ASN A 66 31.78 -39.70 25.47
C ASN A 66 30.40 -40.31 25.14
N GLY A 67 29.37 -39.96 25.88
CA GLY A 67 27.99 -40.36 25.65
C GLY A 67 27.57 -41.65 26.40
N ILE A 68 26.25 -41.85 26.42
CA ILE A 68 25.59 -42.99 27.06
C ILE A 68 24.62 -43.61 26.05
N THR A 69 24.69 -44.94 25.88
CA THR A 69 23.67 -45.67 25.13
C THR A 69 23.01 -46.70 26.04
N ASN A 70 21.69 -46.57 26.20
CA ASN A 70 20.86 -47.53 26.90
C ASN A 70 20.01 -48.27 25.88
N ALA A 71 20.28 -49.55 25.65
CA ALA A 71 19.64 -50.34 24.59
C ALA A 71 18.19 -50.70 24.93
N THR A 72 17.44 -51.19 23.94
CA THR A 72 16.07 -51.70 24.12
C THR A 72 16.06 -52.84 25.17
N GLY A 73 15.14 -52.72 26.13
CA GLY A 73 15.03 -53.66 27.26
C GLY A 73 16.06 -53.46 28.38
N ALA A 74 17.07 -52.62 28.19
CA ALA A 74 18.06 -52.34 29.20
C ALA A 74 17.57 -51.28 30.23
N ILE A 75 18.10 -51.34 31.42
CA ILE A 75 17.70 -50.47 32.55
C ILE A 75 18.87 -49.65 33.08
N ILE A 76 18.70 -48.36 33.27
CA ILE A 76 19.59 -47.50 34.05
C ILE A 76 18.79 -46.86 35.19
N GLN A 77 19.18 -47.13 36.43
CA GLN A 77 18.64 -46.48 37.62
C GLN A 77 19.76 -45.76 38.36
N THR A 78 19.66 -44.42 38.46
CA THR A 78 20.70 -43.58 39.02
C THR A 78 20.09 -42.39 39.78
N ASP A 79 20.85 -41.74 40.62
CA ASP A 79 20.42 -40.46 41.14
C ASP A 79 20.79 -39.35 40.17
N LYS A 80 22.00 -39.36 39.62
CA LYS A 80 22.47 -38.29 38.75
C LYS A 80 23.23 -38.83 37.53
N ILE A 81 23.00 -38.19 36.39
CA ILE A 81 23.80 -38.39 35.16
C ILE A 81 24.50 -37.08 34.84
N ASN A 82 25.81 -37.18 34.53
CA ASN A 82 26.60 -36.07 33.99
C ASN A 82 27.31 -36.52 32.73
N ASN A 83 26.77 -36.13 31.56
CA ASN A 83 27.37 -36.43 30.26
C ASN A 83 28.08 -35.19 29.71
N THR A 84 29.43 -35.24 29.70
CA THR A 84 30.24 -34.05 29.37
C THR A 84 30.58 -33.96 27.89
N ARG A 85 30.35 -35.04 27.10
CA ARG A 85 30.59 -35.12 25.66
C ARG A 85 29.76 -36.24 25.05
N GLY A 86 29.47 -36.14 23.72
CA GLY A 86 28.68 -37.13 23.01
C GLY A 86 27.22 -37.16 23.47
N ASP A 87 26.44 -38.03 22.89
CA ASP A 87 24.98 -38.04 23.04
C ASP A 87 24.53 -39.08 24.10
N ILE A 88 23.38 -38.81 24.71
CA ILE A 88 22.63 -39.82 25.47
C ILE A 88 21.56 -40.39 24.54
N ILE A 89 21.64 -41.69 24.25
CA ILE A 89 20.68 -42.44 23.45
C ILE A 89 19.98 -43.45 24.36
N ASN A 90 18.68 -43.22 24.62
CA ASN A 90 17.88 -44.11 25.45
C ASN A 90 16.83 -44.87 24.63
N ASN A 91 17.05 -46.18 24.39
CA ASN A 91 16.06 -47.07 23.77
C ASN A 91 15.36 -47.98 24.81
N GLY A 92 15.81 -47.94 26.07
CA GLY A 92 15.28 -48.75 27.17
C GLY A 92 14.63 -47.88 28.25
N SER A 93 14.81 -48.30 29.51
CA SER A 93 14.35 -47.52 30.68
C SER A 93 15.51 -46.80 31.34
N LEU A 94 15.46 -45.47 31.38
CA LEU A 94 16.43 -44.61 32.07
C LEU A 94 15.72 -43.77 33.14
N LYS A 95 16.05 -44.03 34.39
CA LYS A 95 15.48 -43.30 35.54
C LYS A 95 16.57 -42.63 36.35
N SER A 96 16.50 -41.33 36.50
CA SER A 96 17.29 -40.54 37.43
C SER A 96 16.40 -39.93 38.51
N THR A 97 16.83 -39.99 39.78
CA THR A 97 16.01 -39.42 40.86
C THR A 97 16.25 -37.94 41.12
N THR A 98 17.35 -37.38 40.60
CA THR A 98 17.66 -35.94 40.78
C THR A 98 17.88 -35.21 39.44
N GLU A 99 18.88 -35.59 38.66
CA GLU A 99 19.28 -34.77 37.50
C GLU A 99 19.89 -35.63 36.34
N ILE A 100 19.56 -35.27 35.13
CA ILE A 100 20.31 -35.63 33.93
C ILE A 100 20.83 -34.34 33.32
N ASN A 101 22.16 -34.20 33.24
CA ASN A 101 22.85 -33.08 32.58
C ASN A 101 23.65 -33.63 31.39
N SER A 102 23.37 -33.11 30.20
CA SER A 102 24.07 -33.49 28.96
C SER A 102 24.53 -32.30 28.17
N VAL A 103 25.82 -32.27 27.82
CA VAL A 103 26.39 -31.31 26.87
C VAL A 103 26.05 -31.73 25.44
N GLY A 104 25.93 -33.04 25.15
CA GLY A 104 25.48 -33.57 23.85
C GLY A 104 23.96 -33.69 23.75
N ASN A 105 23.48 -34.18 22.59
CA ASN A 105 22.06 -34.44 22.38
C ASN A 105 21.51 -35.49 23.35
N ILE A 106 20.22 -35.39 23.62
CA ILE A 106 19.47 -36.44 24.30
C ILE A 106 18.42 -36.97 23.32
N ASP A 107 18.62 -38.24 22.89
CA ASP A 107 17.70 -38.95 22.02
C ASP A 107 16.96 -40.02 22.81
N ASN A 108 15.69 -39.81 23.14
CA ASN A 108 14.86 -40.75 23.87
C ASN A 108 13.93 -41.54 22.91
N TYR A 109 14.13 -42.81 22.79
CA TYR A 109 13.30 -43.78 22.07
C TYR A 109 12.52 -44.72 23.01
N GLY A 110 12.80 -44.66 24.32
CA GLY A 110 12.19 -45.49 25.36
C GLY A 110 11.57 -44.65 26.45
N ASP A 111 11.70 -45.11 27.70
CA ASP A 111 11.18 -44.40 28.86
C ASP A 111 12.31 -43.65 29.56
N LEU A 112 12.17 -42.35 29.67
CA LEU A 112 13.10 -41.48 30.41
C LEU A 112 12.36 -40.78 31.53
N LYS A 113 12.85 -40.92 32.75
CA LYS A 113 12.28 -40.21 33.93
C LYS A 113 13.39 -39.57 34.76
N THR A 114 13.22 -38.27 35.01
CA THR A 114 14.14 -37.53 35.87
C THR A 114 13.45 -36.40 36.59
N LYS A 115 14.01 -35.88 37.69
CA LYS A 115 13.52 -34.68 38.32
C LYS A 115 13.91 -33.44 37.53
N ASN A 116 15.20 -33.28 37.22
CA ASN A 116 15.71 -32.16 36.40
C ASN A 116 16.40 -32.69 35.16
N LEU A 117 16.12 -32.10 34.00
CA LEU A 117 16.74 -32.42 32.74
C LEU A 117 17.40 -31.17 32.17
N ILE A 118 18.72 -31.21 32.01
CA ILE A 118 19.50 -30.11 31.41
C ILE A 118 20.07 -30.65 30.09
N SER A 119 19.67 -30.01 29.00
CA SER A 119 20.17 -30.34 27.65
C SER A 119 20.75 -29.09 27.00
N ASN A 120 22.07 -29.07 26.79
CA ASN A 120 22.77 -27.91 26.23
C ASN A 120 22.73 -27.86 24.68
N THR A 121 22.22 -28.90 24.02
CA THR A 121 22.09 -28.96 22.57
C THR A 121 20.64 -29.30 22.20
N ARG A 122 20.36 -30.54 21.84
CA ARG A 122 19.08 -30.96 21.30
C ARG A 122 18.46 -32.05 22.17
N LEU A 123 17.18 -31.91 22.51
CA LEU A 123 16.38 -32.93 23.17
C LEU A 123 15.38 -33.50 22.16
N TYR A 124 15.48 -34.78 21.87
CA TYR A 124 14.52 -35.54 21.10
C TYR A 124 13.76 -36.54 21.97
N ASN A 125 12.44 -36.41 22.04
CA ASN A 125 11.56 -37.44 22.54
C ASN A 125 10.81 -38.04 21.34
N ARG A 126 11.23 -39.25 20.94
CA ARG A 126 10.81 -39.91 19.69
C ARG A 126 9.40 -40.44 19.78
N GLN A 127 8.80 -40.78 18.64
CA GLN A 127 7.46 -41.36 18.56
C GLN A 127 7.42 -42.70 19.37
N GLY A 128 6.39 -42.83 20.21
CA GLY A 128 6.22 -43.94 21.11
C GLY A 128 7.03 -43.88 22.40
N ALA A 129 7.97 -42.94 22.54
CA ALA A 129 8.76 -42.75 23.76
C ALA A 129 8.01 -41.90 24.79
N THR A 130 8.36 -42.14 26.08
CA THR A 130 7.88 -41.32 27.19
C THR A 130 9.01 -40.54 27.85
N LEU A 131 8.75 -39.27 28.18
CA LEU A 131 9.64 -38.41 28.94
C LEU A 131 8.87 -37.79 30.09
N GLU A 132 9.25 -38.13 31.32
CA GLU A 132 8.68 -37.56 32.55
C GLU A 132 9.72 -36.74 33.32
N THR A 133 9.40 -35.50 33.68
CA THR A 133 10.33 -34.62 34.41
C THR A 133 9.59 -33.60 35.26
N GLU A 134 10.24 -33.06 36.29
CA GLU A 134 9.75 -31.89 37.02
C GLU A 134 10.19 -30.59 36.30
N ASN A 135 11.45 -30.51 35.85
CA ASN A 135 11.99 -29.34 35.17
C ASN A 135 12.81 -29.75 33.94
N ILE A 136 12.70 -28.96 32.87
CA ILE A 136 13.58 -29.03 31.70
C ILE A 136 14.25 -27.69 31.53
N ASP A 137 15.58 -27.68 31.51
CA ASP A 137 16.41 -26.55 31.16
C ASP A 137 17.20 -26.88 29.88
N GLY A 138 16.76 -26.31 28.75
CA GLY A 138 17.35 -26.48 27.43
C GLY A 138 18.16 -25.25 27.03
N ALA A 139 19.26 -24.99 27.69
CA ALA A 139 20.01 -23.73 27.66
C ALA A 139 20.15 -23.07 26.25
N THR A 140 20.54 -23.83 25.21
CA THR A 140 20.67 -23.24 23.85
C THR A 140 20.04 -24.10 22.76
N GLY A 141 19.60 -25.31 23.10
CA GLY A 141 19.14 -26.33 22.13
C GLY A 141 17.65 -26.27 21.85
N THR A 142 17.23 -27.04 20.85
CA THR A 142 15.83 -27.27 20.52
C THR A 142 15.25 -28.44 21.31
N ILE A 143 13.95 -28.35 21.61
CA ILE A 143 13.17 -29.48 22.16
C ILE A 143 12.25 -30.00 21.07
N ASN A 144 12.39 -31.28 20.72
CA ASN A 144 11.60 -31.95 19.70
C ASN A 144 10.82 -33.11 20.34
N ASN A 145 9.51 -32.93 20.51
CA ASN A 145 8.65 -33.96 21.09
C ASN A 145 7.76 -34.61 20.02
N TYR A 146 8.01 -35.88 19.73
CA TYR A 146 7.18 -36.72 18.86
C TYR A 146 6.42 -37.80 19.67
N GLY A 147 6.80 -38.00 20.93
CA GLY A 147 6.19 -38.94 21.85
C GLY A 147 5.33 -38.26 22.90
N THR A 148 5.36 -38.80 24.11
CA THR A 148 4.68 -38.18 25.27
C THR A 148 5.72 -37.55 26.18
N LEU A 149 5.58 -36.21 26.39
CA LEU A 149 6.40 -35.44 27.32
C LEU A 149 5.51 -34.90 28.41
N THR A 150 5.76 -35.26 29.65
CA THR A 150 5.07 -34.76 30.83
C THR A 150 6.07 -34.05 31.75
N ASN A 151 5.87 -32.77 31.92
CA ASN A 151 6.65 -31.91 32.83
C ASN A 151 5.73 -31.38 33.93
N GLN A 152 6.18 -31.47 35.19
CA GLN A 152 5.34 -31.07 36.31
C GLN A 152 5.42 -29.58 36.62
N ASN A 153 6.60 -28.94 36.41
CA ASN A 153 6.81 -27.55 36.82
C ASN A 153 7.10 -26.66 35.61
N LYS A 154 8.35 -26.65 35.10
CA LYS A 154 8.81 -25.69 34.10
C LYS A 154 9.62 -26.35 32.98
N ILE A 155 9.28 -25.97 31.76
CA ILE A 155 10.15 -26.13 30.59
C ILE A 155 10.67 -24.76 30.23
N GLU A 156 11.99 -24.59 30.16
CA GLU A 156 12.65 -23.38 29.68
C GLU A 156 13.62 -23.71 28.54
N SER A 157 13.50 -23.01 27.42
CA SER A 157 14.34 -23.21 26.23
C SER A 157 14.72 -21.88 25.60
N TYR A 158 15.99 -21.72 25.26
CA TYR A 158 16.45 -20.61 24.39
C TYR A 158 16.27 -20.94 22.92
N GLY A 159 16.21 -22.22 22.55
CA GLY A 159 15.89 -22.69 21.22
C GLY A 159 14.39 -22.92 21.00
N ALA A 160 14.04 -23.27 19.76
CA ALA A 160 12.65 -23.56 19.40
C ALA A 160 12.14 -24.86 20.07
N ILE A 161 10.83 -24.91 20.30
CA ILE A 161 10.14 -26.11 20.79
C ILE A 161 9.20 -26.61 19.70
N TYR A 162 9.37 -27.84 19.28
CA TYR A 162 8.55 -28.53 18.29
C TYR A 162 7.81 -29.70 18.93
N ASN A 163 6.48 -29.64 18.93
CA ASN A 163 5.64 -30.73 19.44
C ASN A 163 4.80 -31.34 18.32
N LYS A 164 5.05 -32.60 18.03
CA LYS A 164 4.19 -33.46 17.17
C LYS A 164 3.52 -34.60 17.94
N GLY A 165 3.78 -34.71 19.23
CA GLY A 165 3.18 -35.68 20.11
C GLY A 165 2.27 -35.03 21.14
N GLN A 166 2.33 -35.56 22.36
CA GLN A 166 1.61 -35.04 23.52
C GLN A 166 2.59 -34.34 24.44
N LEU A 167 2.39 -33.06 24.70
CA LEU A 167 3.20 -32.28 25.63
C LEU A 167 2.31 -31.71 26.73
N LYS A 168 2.71 -31.94 27.99
CA LYS A 168 2.06 -31.38 29.15
C LYS A 168 3.09 -30.71 30.06
N SER A 169 2.83 -29.45 30.47
CA SER A 169 3.68 -28.70 31.40
C SER A 169 2.86 -27.69 32.19
N ASN A 170 3.29 -27.37 33.40
CA ASN A 170 2.67 -26.25 34.13
C ASN A 170 3.14 -24.91 33.56
N ILE A 171 4.44 -24.73 33.34
CA ILE A 171 5.00 -23.51 32.75
C ILE A 171 5.88 -23.89 31.56
N LEU A 172 5.71 -23.22 30.44
CA LEU A 172 6.55 -23.33 29.26
C LEU A 172 7.05 -21.96 28.85
N VAL A 173 8.36 -21.78 28.82
CA VAL A 173 9.03 -20.53 28.38
C VAL A 173 9.97 -20.85 27.24
N SER A 174 9.77 -20.25 26.08
CA SER A 174 10.70 -20.31 24.95
C SER A 174 11.14 -18.91 24.55
N LYS A 175 12.44 -18.69 24.41
CA LYS A 175 12.99 -17.45 23.81
C LYS A 175 12.98 -17.47 22.30
N SER A 176 12.32 -18.45 21.71
CA SER A 176 12.17 -18.64 20.28
C SER A 176 10.74 -19.11 19.96
N THR A 177 10.53 -19.67 18.78
CA THR A 177 9.22 -20.15 18.31
C THR A 177 8.81 -21.44 19.01
N VAL A 178 7.54 -21.52 19.41
CA VAL A 178 6.87 -22.76 19.81
C VAL A 178 5.96 -23.22 18.68
N THR A 179 6.19 -24.44 18.20
CA THR A 179 5.39 -25.03 17.12
C THR A 179 4.67 -26.28 17.66
N ASN A 180 3.35 -26.31 17.59
CA ASN A 180 2.51 -27.44 17.94
C ASN A 180 1.83 -28.00 16.69
N GLY A 181 2.05 -29.27 16.36
CA GLY A 181 1.52 -29.90 15.15
C GLY A 181 2.19 -29.42 13.85
N GLY A 182 3.39 -28.88 13.91
CA GLY A 182 4.05 -28.26 12.77
C GLY A 182 5.40 -28.86 12.41
N PHE A 183 6.03 -28.21 11.40
CA PHE A 183 7.33 -28.59 10.85
C PHE A 183 8.48 -28.20 11.77
N ASN A 184 9.42 -29.09 11.91
CA ASN A 184 10.82 -28.75 12.10
C ASN A 184 11.40 -28.38 10.71
N ASN A 185 12.27 -27.40 10.58
CA ASN A 185 12.89 -27.01 9.30
C ASN A 185 13.65 -28.17 8.61
N ASP A 186 13.99 -29.23 9.36
CA ASP A 186 14.70 -30.40 8.86
C ASP A 186 13.76 -31.54 8.36
N ASP A 187 12.45 -31.51 8.74
CA ASP A 187 11.47 -32.54 8.36
C ASP A 187 10.38 -31.92 7.44
N LYS A 188 10.28 -32.41 6.22
CA LYS A 188 9.23 -32.03 5.26
C LYS A 188 7.84 -32.65 5.57
N ASP A 189 7.62 -33.05 6.79
CA ASP A 189 6.41 -33.75 7.21
C ASP A 189 5.20 -32.80 7.36
N PRO A 190 3.99 -33.20 6.90
CA PRO A 190 2.80 -32.34 6.98
C PRO A 190 2.41 -32.01 8.43
N ALA A 191 1.63 -30.95 8.59
CA ALA A 191 1.02 -30.57 9.86
C ALA A 191 0.23 -31.74 10.46
N ASP A 192 0.39 -31.99 11.77
CA ASP A 192 -0.34 -33.06 12.47
C ASP A 192 -1.39 -32.46 13.41
N PRO A 193 -2.68 -32.50 13.02
CA PRO A 193 -3.77 -31.97 13.82
C PRO A 193 -4.01 -32.75 15.12
N ASN A 194 -3.47 -33.94 15.27
CA ASN A 194 -3.60 -34.77 16.48
C ASN A 194 -2.57 -34.41 17.56
N SER A 195 -1.59 -33.59 17.24
CA SER A 195 -0.63 -33.09 18.21
C SER A 195 -1.32 -32.27 19.29
N LYS A 196 -0.98 -32.53 20.55
CA LYS A 196 -1.61 -31.84 21.68
C LYS A 196 -0.58 -31.20 22.59
N MET A 197 -0.82 -29.98 22.97
CA MET A 197 -0.03 -29.25 23.97
C MET A 197 -0.96 -28.71 25.05
N GLU A 198 -0.73 -29.12 26.30
CA GLU A 198 -1.46 -28.64 27.49
C GLU A 198 -0.47 -27.96 28.43
N VAL A 199 -0.65 -26.67 28.64
CA VAL A 199 0.26 -25.87 29.50
C VAL A 199 -0.54 -24.92 30.39
N GLY A 200 -0.08 -24.70 31.63
CA GLY A 200 -0.69 -23.68 32.49
C GLY A 200 -0.34 -22.28 31.95
N SER A 201 0.94 -21.97 31.86
CA SER A 201 1.41 -20.69 31.30
C SER A 201 2.40 -20.93 30.16
N LEU A 202 2.15 -20.27 29.01
CA LEU A 202 3.01 -20.29 27.84
C LEU A 202 3.53 -18.89 27.54
N VAL A 203 4.86 -18.73 27.56
CA VAL A 203 5.54 -17.50 27.11
C VAL A 203 6.48 -17.88 25.96
N ALA A 204 6.32 -17.25 24.81
CA ALA A 204 7.13 -17.54 23.63
C ALA A 204 7.43 -16.28 22.81
N GLU A 205 8.46 -16.31 21.97
CA GLU A 205 8.68 -15.25 20.99
C GLU A 205 7.55 -15.25 19.94
N ALA A 206 7.23 -16.43 19.39
CA ALA A 206 6.13 -16.64 18.44
C ALA A 206 5.52 -18.03 18.62
N ILE A 207 4.28 -18.23 18.18
CA ILE A 207 3.58 -19.51 18.23
C ILE A 207 3.02 -19.87 16.86
N ILE A 208 3.25 -21.12 16.46
CA ILE A 208 2.61 -21.78 15.32
C ILE A 208 1.82 -22.97 15.84
N ASN A 209 0.50 -22.91 15.79
CA ASN A 209 -0.37 -24.00 16.21
C ASN A 209 -1.09 -24.62 15.01
N ASN A 210 -0.79 -25.89 14.71
CA ASN A 210 -1.47 -26.69 13.71
C ASN A 210 -2.20 -27.91 14.32
N GLY A 211 -2.13 -28.04 15.64
CA GLY A 211 -2.77 -29.08 16.43
C GLY A 211 -3.74 -28.49 17.47
N GLN A 212 -3.80 -29.12 18.64
CA GLN A 212 -4.58 -28.65 19.78
C GLN A 212 -3.64 -28.04 20.83
N LEU A 213 -3.79 -26.74 21.10
CA LEU A 213 -3.09 -26.05 22.16
C LEU A 213 -4.11 -25.59 23.22
N ILE A 214 -3.92 -26.03 24.45
CA ILE A 214 -4.73 -25.68 25.61
C ILE A 214 -3.81 -25.04 26.63
N ALA A 215 -4.14 -23.83 27.09
CA ALA A 215 -3.38 -23.13 28.12
C ALA A 215 -4.29 -22.34 29.05
N ASP A 216 -3.79 -22.04 30.26
CA ASP A 216 -4.48 -21.05 31.11
C ASP A 216 -4.16 -19.64 30.67
N SER A 217 -2.90 -19.34 30.33
CA SER A 217 -2.49 -18.07 29.76
C SER A 217 -1.38 -18.22 28.72
N VAL A 218 -1.41 -17.33 27.74
CA VAL A 218 -0.41 -17.25 26.66
C VAL A 218 0.04 -15.82 26.47
N GLU A 219 1.35 -15.61 26.38
CA GLU A 219 1.96 -14.32 26.05
C GLU A 219 3.00 -14.50 24.95
N THR A 220 2.93 -13.68 23.88
CA THR A 220 3.92 -13.67 22.82
C THR A 220 4.41 -12.27 22.52
N GLN A 221 5.71 -12.16 22.16
CA GLN A 221 6.35 -10.91 21.74
C GLN A 221 6.17 -10.65 20.24
N LYS A 222 5.83 -11.69 19.45
CA LYS A 222 5.59 -11.65 18.02
C LYS A 222 4.28 -12.35 17.68
N ASN A 223 4.19 -12.92 16.50
CA ASN A 223 2.97 -13.40 15.90
C ASN A 223 2.50 -14.76 16.47
N ILE A 224 1.18 -14.94 16.42
CA ILE A 224 0.54 -16.25 16.55
C ILE A 224 -0.08 -16.64 15.21
N SER A 225 0.18 -17.87 14.77
CA SER A 225 -0.49 -18.51 13.64
C SER A 225 -1.24 -19.73 14.11
N ASN A 226 -2.57 -19.70 14.09
CA ASN A 226 -3.45 -20.82 14.35
C ASN A 226 -3.96 -21.40 13.03
N GLY A 227 -3.51 -22.58 12.65
CA GLY A 227 -3.79 -23.21 11.36
C GLY A 227 -5.27 -23.57 11.16
N ASN A 228 -5.68 -23.80 9.92
CA ASN A 228 -7.09 -23.98 9.52
C ASN A 228 -7.85 -25.13 10.23
N SER A 229 -7.16 -26.16 10.66
CA SER A 229 -7.75 -27.31 11.39
C SER A 229 -7.33 -27.35 12.86
N ALA A 230 -6.63 -26.31 13.32
CA ALA A 230 -6.08 -26.24 14.66
C ALA A 230 -7.11 -25.65 15.66
N ALA A 231 -6.90 -26.02 16.93
CA ALA A 231 -7.65 -25.45 18.04
C ALA A 231 -6.71 -24.76 19.04
N LEU A 232 -7.04 -23.52 19.38
CA LEU A 232 -6.35 -22.71 20.36
C LEU A 232 -7.32 -22.33 21.47
N ASN A 233 -7.22 -23.00 22.63
CA ASN A 233 -8.11 -22.82 23.76
C ASN A 233 -7.36 -22.25 24.95
N ILE A 234 -7.63 -21.01 25.32
CA ILE A 234 -6.96 -20.30 26.40
C ILE A 234 -7.98 -19.94 27.49
N ASN A 235 -7.83 -20.53 28.66
CA ASN A 235 -8.82 -20.37 29.72
C ASN A 235 -8.97 -18.93 30.23
N ASN A 236 -7.84 -18.19 30.35
CA ASN A 236 -7.83 -16.83 30.92
C ASN A 236 -7.46 -15.76 29.87
N THR A 237 -6.19 -15.59 29.58
CA THR A 237 -5.72 -14.47 28.75
C THR A 237 -4.76 -14.91 27.66
N LEU A 238 -5.03 -14.47 26.46
CA LEU A 238 -4.16 -14.53 25.30
C LEU A 238 -3.66 -13.10 25.00
N LYS A 239 -2.37 -12.85 25.20
CA LYS A 239 -1.73 -11.55 24.92
C LYS A 239 -0.73 -11.69 23.79
N ILE A 240 -0.86 -10.83 22.81
CA ILE A 240 -0.08 -10.85 21.57
C ILE A 240 0.45 -9.44 21.29
N ASP A 241 1.77 -9.27 21.31
CA ASP A 241 2.40 -7.99 20.94
C ASP A 241 2.66 -7.88 19.42
N GLY A 242 2.28 -8.88 18.65
CA GLY A 242 2.34 -8.93 17.18
C GLY A 242 0.99 -9.18 16.53
N ILE A 243 1.00 -9.97 15.44
CA ILE A 243 -0.16 -10.27 14.61
C ILE A 243 -0.75 -11.63 14.97
N LEU A 244 -2.06 -11.69 15.16
CA LEU A 244 -2.84 -12.93 15.22
C LEU A 244 -3.31 -13.33 13.82
N LYS A 245 -3.01 -14.56 13.41
CA LYS A 245 -3.56 -15.22 12.23
C LYS A 245 -4.36 -16.43 12.69
N ASN A 246 -5.70 -16.31 12.73
CA ASN A 246 -6.57 -17.39 13.15
C ASN A 246 -7.30 -18.01 11.96
N GLY A 247 -6.86 -19.18 11.50
CA GLY A 247 -7.52 -19.97 10.47
C GLY A 247 -8.41 -21.10 11.01
N GLY A 248 -8.19 -21.50 12.25
CA GLY A 248 -8.91 -22.58 12.94
C GLY A 248 -9.91 -22.09 13.97
N SER A 249 -10.03 -22.79 15.08
CA SER A 249 -10.85 -22.34 16.22
C SER A 249 -9.98 -21.66 17.29
N LEU A 250 -10.41 -20.51 17.78
CA LEU A 250 -9.83 -19.82 18.91
C LEU A 250 -10.91 -19.54 19.94
N GLU A 251 -10.70 -20.04 21.16
CA GLU A 251 -11.55 -19.73 22.32
C GLU A 251 -10.68 -19.21 23.46
N THR A 252 -11.05 -18.05 24.02
CA THR A 252 -10.35 -17.46 25.19
C THR A 252 -11.32 -16.66 26.05
N ASN A 253 -10.95 -16.41 27.31
CA ASN A 253 -11.69 -15.43 28.12
C ASN A 253 -11.31 -14.00 27.72
N ASN A 254 -10.00 -13.68 27.68
CA ASN A 254 -9.54 -12.36 27.25
C ASN A 254 -8.52 -12.50 26.12
N LEU A 255 -8.63 -11.61 25.13
CA LEU A 255 -7.67 -11.47 24.02
C LEU A 255 -7.17 -10.03 23.99
N ILE A 256 -5.85 -9.85 24.10
CA ILE A 256 -5.20 -8.54 24.02
C ILE A 256 -4.28 -8.53 22.81
N ILE A 257 -4.50 -7.60 21.90
CA ILE A 257 -3.70 -7.42 20.68
C ILE A 257 -3.04 -6.06 20.73
N SER A 258 -1.71 -6.06 20.61
CA SER A 258 -0.89 -4.87 20.50
C SER A 258 -0.13 -4.92 19.18
N GLN A 259 -0.16 -3.86 18.41
CA GLN A 259 0.59 -3.80 17.16
C GLN A 259 2.07 -3.56 17.47
N ALA A 260 2.98 -4.39 16.95
CA ALA A 260 4.41 -4.14 17.03
C ALA A 260 4.76 -2.89 16.18
N SER A 261 5.60 -2.01 16.70
CA SER A 261 6.00 -0.74 16.07
C SER A 261 6.59 -0.85 14.66
N ASP A 262 7.01 -2.04 14.25
CA ASP A 262 7.70 -2.29 12.97
C ASP A 262 6.80 -2.78 11.83
N ASN A 263 5.51 -3.01 12.06
CA ASN A 263 4.59 -3.59 11.07
C ASN A 263 3.35 -2.70 10.82
N ALA A 264 3.56 -1.50 10.34
CA ALA A 264 2.52 -0.48 10.12
C ALA A 264 1.38 -0.85 9.12
N ASN A 265 1.38 -2.05 8.49
CA ASN A 265 0.45 -2.37 7.41
C ASN A 265 -0.18 -3.78 7.46
N ARG A 266 -0.14 -4.49 8.58
CA ARG A 266 -0.81 -5.79 8.68
C ARG A 266 -1.63 -5.91 9.94
N ASP A 267 -2.94 -5.98 9.77
CA ASP A 267 -3.88 -6.22 10.86
C ASP A 267 -3.87 -7.69 11.29
N SER A 268 -4.20 -7.93 12.55
CA SER A 268 -4.60 -9.26 13.01
C SER A 268 -5.88 -9.69 12.32
N TYR A 269 -6.03 -10.98 12.00
CA TYR A 269 -7.24 -11.43 11.30
C TYR A 269 -7.70 -12.81 11.75
N SER A 270 -9.00 -13.08 11.51
CA SER A 270 -9.62 -14.39 11.70
C SER A 270 -10.42 -14.79 10.45
N THR A 271 -10.12 -15.98 9.92
CA THR A 271 -10.91 -16.69 8.90
C THR A 271 -11.63 -17.90 9.50
N GLY A 272 -11.31 -18.25 10.74
CA GLY A 272 -11.91 -19.34 11.49
C GLY A 272 -12.88 -18.87 12.56
N SER A 273 -13.31 -19.79 13.45
CA SER A 273 -14.14 -19.40 14.59
C SER A 273 -13.35 -18.63 15.62
N LEU A 274 -13.99 -17.60 16.20
CA LEU A 274 -13.42 -16.77 17.24
C LEU A 274 -14.42 -16.57 18.37
N LYS A 275 -14.10 -17.07 19.56
CA LYS A 275 -14.93 -16.90 20.75
C LYS A 275 -14.12 -16.26 21.87
N VAL A 276 -14.39 -15.01 22.15
CA VAL A 276 -13.85 -14.27 23.29
C VAL A 276 -14.96 -14.08 24.32
N LYS A 277 -14.92 -14.84 25.40
CA LYS A 277 -16.00 -14.84 26.42
C LYS A 277 -16.04 -13.53 27.24
N GLY A 278 -14.90 -12.96 27.54
CA GLY A 278 -14.73 -11.68 28.24
C GLY A 278 -14.40 -10.57 27.26
N THR A 279 -13.18 -10.05 27.32
CA THR A 279 -12.78 -8.84 26.56
C THR A 279 -11.78 -9.13 25.45
N LEU A 280 -12.07 -8.66 24.24
CA LEU A 280 -11.11 -8.40 23.18
C LEU A 280 -10.64 -6.96 23.29
N THR A 281 -9.40 -6.75 23.68
CA THR A 281 -8.77 -5.42 23.77
C THR A 281 -7.86 -5.19 22.57
N LEU A 282 -8.15 -4.16 21.80
CA LEU A 282 -7.26 -3.62 20.78
C LEU A 282 -6.53 -2.41 21.35
N ASN A 283 -5.22 -2.54 21.57
CA ASN A 283 -4.41 -1.42 22.02
C ASN A 283 -4.29 -0.35 20.92
N GLU A 284 -3.79 0.83 21.26
CA GLU A 284 -3.69 1.98 20.36
C GLU A 284 -3.06 1.59 19.01
N ASN A 285 -3.71 1.97 17.91
CA ASN A 285 -3.35 1.63 16.52
C ASN A 285 -3.36 0.13 16.15
N ALA A 286 -3.91 -0.74 16.98
CA ALA A 286 -4.13 -2.12 16.58
C ALA A 286 -5.38 -2.23 15.70
N GLY A 287 -5.30 -3.00 14.61
CA GLY A 287 -6.41 -3.33 13.73
C GLY A 287 -6.78 -4.81 13.84
N PHE A 288 -8.06 -5.15 13.55
CA PHE A 288 -8.53 -6.51 13.45
C PHE A 288 -9.45 -6.71 12.25
N SER A 289 -9.20 -7.79 11.47
CA SER A 289 -9.97 -8.11 10.28
C SER A 289 -10.71 -9.44 10.43
N PHE A 290 -11.98 -9.45 10.12
CA PHE A 290 -12.79 -10.66 9.93
C PHE A 290 -12.81 -10.97 8.45
N GLU A 291 -12.14 -12.08 8.06
CA GLU A 291 -11.94 -12.46 6.66
C GLU A 291 -12.59 -13.81 6.38
N ASP A 292 -13.10 -13.97 5.19
CA ASP A 292 -13.55 -15.20 4.52
C ASP A 292 -13.98 -16.35 5.46
N LYS A 293 -15.09 -16.14 6.16
CA LYS A 293 -15.62 -17.08 7.18
C LYS A 293 -15.89 -18.44 6.56
N LYS A 294 -15.20 -19.47 7.00
CA LYS A 294 -15.52 -20.85 6.63
C LYS A 294 -16.91 -21.24 7.15
N GLU A 295 -17.64 -22.08 6.39
CA GLU A 295 -18.93 -22.61 6.83
C GLU A 295 -18.85 -23.13 8.27
N GLY A 296 -19.74 -22.66 9.16
CA GLY A 296 -19.86 -23.07 10.55
C GLY A 296 -18.96 -22.36 11.56
N GLY A 297 -18.19 -21.33 11.16
CA GLY A 297 -17.39 -20.54 12.10
C GLY A 297 -18.26 -19.54 12.87
N ASP A 298 -18.35 -19.64 14.21
CA ASP A 298 -19.01 -18.64 15.06
C ASP A 298 -18.03 -17.56 15.51
N ILE A 299 -18.45 -16.30 15.40
CA ILE A 299 -17.68 -15.16 15.91
C ILE A 299 -18.51 -14.52 17.04
N SER A 300 -18.01 -14.60 18.25
CA SER A 300 -18.65 -14.01 19.43
C SER A 300 -17.62 -13.36 20.36
N ILE A 301 -17.88 -12.13 20.75
CA ILE A 301 -17.03 -11.31 21.61
C ILE A 301 -17.89 -10.73 22.71
N GLY A 302 -17.54 -10.99 23.97
CA GLY A 302 -18.27 -10.45 25.11
C GLY A 302 -18.19 -8.94 25.17
N THR A 303 -16.97 -8.41 25.28
CA THR A 303 -16.70 -6.97 25.19
C THR A 303 -15.59 -6.72 24.16
N LEU A 304 -15.81 -5.80 23.25
CA LEU A 304 -14.80 -5.27 22.35
C LEU A 304 -14.34 -3.92 22.87
N GLU A 305 -13.13 -3.88 23.43
CA GLU A 305 -12.50 -2.67 23.95
C GLU A 305 -11.50 -2.11 22.94
N THR A 306 -11.64 -0.84 22.56
CA THR A 306 -10.75 -0.14 21.64
C THR A 306 -10.10 1.06 22.32
N LYS A 307 -8.75 1.16 22.24
CA LYS A 307 -7.97 2.18 22.94
C LYS A 307 -7.39 3.25 22.01
N GLY A 308 -8.28 3.92 21.24
CA GLY A 308 -7.86 4.93 20.27
C GLY A 308 -8.33 4.55 18.88
N ASN A 309 -7.97 5.24 17.83
CA ASN A 309 -8.46 5.09 16.46
C ASN A 309 -8.26 3.66 15.86
N ASN A 310 -8.83 2.66 16.53
CA ASN A 310 -8.73 1.26 16.09
C ASN A 310 -9.65 1.01 14.90
N VAL A 311 -9.17 0.18 13.98
CA VAL A 311 -9.90 -0.21 12.78
C VAL A 311 -10.30 -1.67 12.85
N ILE A 312 -11.59 -1.93 12.69
CA ILE A 312 -12.15 -3.27 12.56
C ILE A 312 -12.64 -3.43 11.13
N SER A 313 -12.11 -4.40 10.41
CA SER A 313 -12.48 -4.65 9.01
C SER A 313 -13.35 -5.90 8.90
N VAL A 314 -14.48 -5.79 8.22
CA VAL A 314 -15.35 -6.91 7.87
C VAL A 314 -15.30 -7.10 6.38
N LYS A 315 -14.71 -8.21 5.96
CA LYS A 315 -14.54 -8.55 4.55
C LYS A 315 -15.85 -9.07 3.94
N ASN A 316 -15.92 -9.02 2.62
CA ASN A 316 -17.07 -9.51 1.88
C ASN A 316 -17.40 -10.98 2.25
N GLY A 317 -18.68 -11.31 2.41
CA GLY A 317 -19.14 -12.65 2.77
C GLY A 317 -19.10 -12.98 4.27
N VAL A 318 -18.56 -12.12 5.12
CA VAL A 318 -18.57 -12.32 6.58
C VAL A 318 -19.82 -11.69 7.18
N THR A 319 -20.59 -12.48 7.91
CA THR A 319 -21.82 -12.08 8.61
C THR A 319 -21.88 -12.67 10.02
N ASP A 320 -22.84 -12.26 10.82
CA ASP A 320 -23.12 -12.81 12.16
C ASP A 320 -21.95 -12.69 13.15
N ILE A 321 -21.27 -11.54 13.14
CA ILE A 321 -20.30 -11.18 14.17
C ILE A 321 -21.10 -10.63 15.37
N ASN A 322 -21.06 -11.32 16.50
CA ASN A 322 -21.79 -10.93 17.69
C ASN A 322 -20.86 -10.29 18.72
N VAL A 323 -21.15 -9.06 19.12
CA VAL A 323 -20.43 -8.28 20.12
C VAL A 323 -21.40 -7.91 21.24
N GLY A 324 -21.17 -8.39 22.45
CA GLY A 324 -22.01 -8.04 23.60
C GLY A 324 -21.91 -6.54 23.93
N THR A 325 -20.71 -6.03 24.14
CA THR A 325 -20.47 -4.60 24.40
C THR A 325 -19.36 -4.08 23.53
N LEU A 326 -19.59 -2.96 22.83
CA LEU A 326 -18.51 -2.15 22.24
C LEU A 326 -18.17 -1.03 23.24
N ASP A 327 -16.95 -1.03 23.74
CA ASP A 327 -16.43 -0.05 24.69
C ASP A 327 -15.18 0.62 24.09
N GLY A 328 -15.30 1.88 23.69
CA GLY A 328 -14.23 2.53 22.97
C GLY A 328 -14.41 4.03 22.79
N ASN A 329 -13.49 4.58 22.00
CA ASN A 329 -13.55 5.97 21.61
C ASN A 329 -13.04 6.11 20.17
N ASN A 330 -13.93 6.57 19.26
CA ASN A 330 -13.64 6.72 17.84
C ASN A 330 -13.28 5.41 17.11
N THR A 331 -13.95 4.31 17.43
CA THR A 331 -13.79 3.06 16.71
C THR A 331 -14.24 3.20 15.25
N ILE A 332 -13.47 2.65 14.33
CA ILE A 332 -13.79 2.62 12.91
C ILE A 332 -14.12 1.18 12.51
N ILE A 333 -15.31 0.94 11.98
CA ILE A 333 -15.72 -0.34 11.40
C ILE A 333 -15.75 -0.19 9.88
N ASN A 334 -14.82 -0.83 9.19
CA ASN A 334 -14.79 -0.91 7.74
C ASN A 334 -15.61 -2.10 7.26
N VAL A 335 -16.53 -1.91 6.32
CA VAL A 335 -17.35 -2.97 5.72
C VAL A 335 -17.19 -2.99 4.20
N GLU A 336 -17.06 -4.19 3.63
CA GLU A 336 -16.92 -4.39 2.18
C GLU A 336 -18.23 -4.85 1.50
N SER A 337 -19.27 -5.12 2.27
CA SER A 337 -20.55 -5.62 1.79
C SER A 337 -21.69 -4.82 2.40
N ASP A 338 -22.84 -4.78 1.73
CA ASP A 338 -24.07 -4.12 2.18
C ASP A 338 -25.04 -5.05 2.91
N ALA A 339 -24.60 -6.26 3.27
CA ALA A 339 -25.43 -7.21 4.03
C ALA A 339 -25.79 -6.62 5.40
N ALA A 340 -27.07 -6.68 5.76
CA ALA A 340 -27.54 -6.21 7.05
C ALA A 340 -26.97 -7.06 8.20
N ASP A 341 -26.79 -6.43 9.37
CA ASP A 341 -26.36 -7.10 10.61
C ASP A 341 -25.06 -7.92 10.48
N GLN A 342 -24.10 -7.46 9.70
CA GLN A 342 -22.78 -8.12 9.62
C GLN A 342 -22.11 -8.14 10.99
N ILE A 343 -22.21 -7.04 11.74
CA ILE A 343 -21.85 -6.95 13.17
C ILE A 343 -23.11 -6.60 13.96
N LYS A 344 -23.39 -7.37 14.99
CA LYS A 344 -24.47 -7.12 15.96
C LYS A 344 -23.85 -6.72 17.28
N ILE A 345 -24.19 -5.54 17.78
CA ILE A 345 -23.70 -4.96 19.04
C ILE A 345 -24.90 -4.85 19.99
N ASP A 346 -24.87 -5.61 21.10
CA ASP A 346 -25.95 -5.53 22.09
C ASP A 346 -25.93 -4.20 22.84
N GLN A 347 -24.75 -3.72 23.28
CA GLN A 347 -24.57 -2.46 23.98
C GLN A 347 -23.43 -1.66 23.36
N ASN A 348 -23.69 -0.46 22.86
CA ASN A 348 -22.66 0.45 22.35
C ASN A 348 -22.37 1.59 23.35
N ASN A 349 -21.13 1.66 23.83
CA ASN A 349 -20.61 2.73 24.69
C ASN A 349 -19.62 3.65 23.94
N ASP A 350 -19.32 3.40 22.67
CA ASP A 350 -18.43 4.25 21.87
C ASP A 350 -19.11 5.57 21.50
N GLU A 351 -18.47 6.70 21.82
CA GLU A 351 -19.02 8.04 21.55
C GLU A 351 -18.76 8.52 20.12
N GLY A 352 -17.80 7.92 19.41
CA GLY A 352 -17.35 8.35 18.09
C GLY A 352 -17.38 7.26 17.01
N LEU A 353 -18.27 6.25 17.15
CA LEU A 353 -18.34 5.14 16.20
C LEU A 353 -18.48 5.62 14.76
N THR A 354 -17.59 5.17 13.92
CA THR A 354 -17.61 5.42 12.47
C THR A 354 -17.77 4.09 11.72
N VAL A 355 -18.78 3.98 10.86
CA VAL A 355 -18.92 2.86 9.92
C VAL A 355 -18.50 3.35 8.54
N LYS A 356 -17.54 2.67 7.93
CA LYS A 356 -16.96 3.06 6.64
C LYS A 356 -17.18 1.97 5.60
N GLY A 357 -17.88 2.29 4.53
CA GLY A 357 -17.96 1.47 3.32
C GLY A 357 -16.76 1.68 2.42
N THR A 358 -16.39 0.66 1.64
CA THR A 358 -15.31 0.75 0.64
C THR A 358 -15.82 1.28 -0.70
N GLY A 359 -14.89 1.70 -1.58
CA GLY A 359 -15.17 2.56 -2.74
C GLY A 359 -16.25 2.08 -3.72
N GLU A 360 -16.40 0.79 -3.93
CA GLU A 360 -17.40 0.26 -4.87
C GLU A 360 -18.85 0.49 -4.42
N MET A 361 -19.10 0.69 -3.11
CA MET A 361 -20.44 0.95 -2.60
C MET A 361 -21.07 2.22 -3.16
N ILE A 362 -20.30 3.28 -3.40
CA ILE A 362 -20.83 4.53 -3.97
C ILE A 362 -21.31 4.32 -5.41
N ASP A 363 -20.49 3.70 -6.23
CA ASP A 363 -20.82 3.43 -7.63
C ASP A 363 -22.02 2.45 -7.76
N TYR A 364 -22.18 1.56 -6.77
CA TYR A 364 -23.29 0.62 -6.71
C TYR A 364 -24.63 1.29 -6.44
N TYR A 365 -24.69 2.26 -5.52
CA TYR A 365 -25.95 2.93 -5.15
C TYR A 365 -26.35 4.05 -6.12
N GLY A 366 -25.44 4.51 -6.96
CA GLY A 366 -25.72 5.50 -8.00
C GLY A 366 -26.15 6.83 -7.40
N ASP A 367 -27.33 7.32 -7.79
CA ASP A 367 -27.93 8.57 -7.34
C ASP A 367 -28.73 8.44 -6.02
N ASP A 368 -28.89 7.23 -5.48
CA ASP A 368 -29.53 6.98 -4.18
C ASP A 368 -28.48 6.89 -3.04
N ILE A 369 -27.79 8.00 -2.80
CA ILE A 369 -26.80 8.08 -1.72
C ILE A 369 -27.44 7.87 -0.34
N ALA A 370 -28.64 8.40 -0.13
CA ALA A 370 -29.37 8.23 1.12
C ALA A 370 -29.71 6.75 1.36
N GLY A 371 -30.13 6.02 0.33
CA GLY A 371 -30.35 4.57 0.37
C GLY A 371 -29.06 3.81 0.66
N GLY A 372 -27.96 4.19 0.02
CA GLY A 372 -26.64 3.63 0.26
C GLY A 372 -26.15 3.81 1.71
N LEU A 373 -26.30 5.01 2.25
CA LEU A 373 -25.96 5.29 3.65
C LEU A 373 -26.87 4.54 4.64
N ASN A 374 -28.16 4.37 4.35
CA ASN A 374 -29.05 3.55 5.16
C ASN A 374 -28.61 2.09 5.17
N LYS A 375 -28.26 1.53 4.02
CA LYS A 375 -27.72 0.17 3.97
C LYS A 375 -26.39 0.05 4.71
N LEU A 376 -25.51 1.03 4.57
CA LEU A 376 -24.25 1.08 5.35
C LEU A 376 -24.52 1.12 6.86
N LYS A 377 -25.49 1.91 7.29
CA LYS A 377 -25.95 1.94 8.69
C LYS A 377 -26.43 0.57 9.14
N ASP A 378 -27.21 -0.11 8.31
CA ASP A 378 -27.83 -1.39 8.65
C ASP A 378 -26.82 -2.56 8.67
N THR A 379 -25.58 -2.37 8.18
CA THR A 379 -24.50 -3.37 8.30
C THR A 379 -24.04 -3.56 9.74
N VAL A 380 -24.22 -2.56 10.60
CA VAL A 380 -23.89 -2.60 12.02
C VAL A 380 -25.16 -2.41 12.85
N GLY A 381 -25.71 -3.51 13.33
CA GLY A 381 -26.92 -3.53 14.18
C GLY A 381 -26.58 -3.16 15.62
N ILE A 382 -26.99 -1.98 16.09
CA ILE A 382 -26.85 -1.53 17.49
C ILE A 382 -28.21 -1.65 18.19
N LYS A 383 -28.29 -2.52 19.19
CA LYS A 383 -29.52 -2.76 19.93
C LYS A 383 -29.75 -1.69 21.01
N ASP A 384 -28.79 -1.49 21.90
CA ASP A 384 -28.88 -0.56 23.01
C ASP A 384 -27.62 0.32 23.13
N GLY A 385 -27.68 1.41 23.90
CA GLY A 385 -26.60 2.36 24.12
C GLY A 385 -26.57 3.50 23.12
N ASN A 386 -25.38 4.04 22.83
CA ASN A 386 -25.21 5.16 21.90
C ASN A 386 -25.43 4.71 20.44
N LYS A 387 -26.41 5.25 19.77
CA LYS A 387 -26.72 4.96 18.35
C LYS A 387 -26.25 6.06 17.40
N LYS A 388 -25.60 7.11 17.91
CA LYS A 388 -24.95 8.09 17.05
C LYS A 388 -23.78 7.45 16.31
N THR A 389 -23.85 7.47 15.00
CA THR A 389 -22.84 6.88 14.14
C THR A 389 -22.50 7.82 13.00
N THR A 390 -21.23 7.97 12.72
CA THR A 390 -20.76 8.61 11.50
C THR A 390 -20.64 7.54 10.41
N LEU A 391 -21.32 7.74 9.29
CA LEU A 391 -21.28 6.84 8.15
C LEU A 391 -20.42 7.43 7.07
N LYS A 392 -19.42 6.69 6.60
CA LYS A 392 -18.51 7.17 5.55
C LYS A 392 -18.51 6.19 4.38
N LEU A 393 -18.80 6.71 3.20
CA LEU A 393 -18.54 6.03 1.94
C LEU A 393 -17.30 6.63 1.30
N SER A 394 -16.37 5.78 0.89
CA SER A 394 -15.14 6.21 0.23
C SER A 394 -15.44 6.75 -1.16
N ALA A 395 -14.56 7.59 -1.68
CA ALA A 395 -14.67 8.13 -3.02
C ALA A 395 -14.82 7.02 -4.08
N GLY A 396 -15.87 7.14 -4.90
CA GLY A 396 -16.07 6.37 -6.12
C GLY A 396 -15.39 7.04 -7.30
N SER A 397 -15.67 6.54 -8.50
CA SER A 397 -15.10 7.12 -9.74
C SER A 397 -15.60 8.53 -10.04
N VAL A 398 -16.83 8.89 -9.59
CA VAL A 398 -17.49 10.17 -9.87
C VAL A 398 -17.71 10.98 -8.62
N THR A 399 -18.31 10.36 -7.59
CA THR A 399 -18.59 10.99 -6.30
C THR A 399 -17.34 10.96 -5.42
N GLY A 400 -17.08 12.02 -4.69
CA GLY A 400 -16.06 12.08 -3.66
C GLY A 400 -16.50 11.36 -2.37
N ASP A 401 -15.87 11.71 -1.26
CA ASP A 401 -16.27 11.15 0.03
C ASP A 401 -17.68 11.61 0.44
N VAL A 402 -18.45 10.66 0.95
CA VAL A 402 -19.78 10.91 1.49
C VAL A 402 -19.76 10.63 2.99
N THR A 403 -20.28 11.57 3.77
CA THR A 403 -20.38 11.44 5.22
C THR A 403 -21.83 11.64 5.65
N GLY A 404 -22.43 10.60 6.23
CA GLY A 404 -23.76 10.63 6.82
C GLY A 404 -23.70 10.59 8.35
N TYR A 405 -24.80 10.97 8.99
CA TYR A 405 -24.90 11.05 10.45
C TYR A 405 -26.23 10.46 10.92
N THR A 406 -26.18 9.73 12.03
CA THR A 406 -27.38 9.28 12.74
C THR A 406 -27.57 10.05 14.05
N ASN A 407 -28.81 10.10 14.53
CA ASN A 407 -29.17 10.65 15.85
C ASN A 407 -29.04 9.60 16.96
N GLU A 408 -29.44 9.97 18.18
CA GLU A 408 -29.43 9.08 19.36
C GLU A 408 -30.38 7.88 19.24
N ASN A 409 -31.35 7.93 18.33
CA ASN A 409 -32.24 6.81 18.03
C ASN A 409 -31.69 5.90 16.91
N GLY A 410 -30.60 6.29 16.25
CA GLY A 410 -30.06 5.60 15.09
C GLY A 410 -30.71 5.98 13.75
N ASP A 411 -31.54 7.04 13.71
CA ASP A 411 -32.16 7.50 12.49
C ASP A 411 -31.19 8.41 11.72
N MET A 412 -31.19 8.32 10.40
CA MET A 412 -30.43 9.23 9.53
C MET A 412 -30.95 10.68 9.69
N VAL A 413 -30.06 11.61 10.01
CA VAL A 413 -30.39 13.03 10.15
C VAL A 413 -29.90 13.90 8.99
N GLY A 414 -28.98 13.40 8.19
CA GLY A 414 -28.44 14.10 7.02
C GLY A 414 -27.13 13.54 6.55
N TYR A 415 -26.66 14.06 5.43
CA TYR A 415 -25.35 13.70 4.88
C TYR A 415 -24.71 14.87 4.11
N ASN A 416 -23.39 14.86 3.99
CA ASN A 416 -22.61 15.72 3.12
C ASN A 416 -21.93 14.84 2.05
N GLU A 417 -21.84 15.35 0.83
CA GLU A 417 -21.16 14.70 -0.27
C GLU A 417 -20.20 15.63 -0.98
N ASP A 418 -19.13 15.12 -1.52
CA ASP A 418 -18.16 15.82 -2.35
C ASP A 418 -18.12 15.25 -3.77
N ILE A 419 -17.47 15.97 -4.67
CA ILE A 419 -17.07 15.47 -5.99
C ILE A 419 -15.73 14.74 -5.83
N ASN A 420 -15.52 13.67 -6.60
CA ASN A 420 -14.19 13.07 -6.67
C ASN A 420 -13.20 14.06 -7.30
N LYS A 421 -12.33 14.60 -6.46
CA LYS A 421 -11.38 15.66 -6.83
C LYS A 421 -10.30 15.20 -7.81
N ASP A 422 -10.07 13.88 -7.92
CA ASP A 422 -9.14 13.34 -8.89
C ASP A 422 -9.58 13.64 -10.34
N ASN A 423 -10.90 13.83 -10.55
CA ASN A 423 -11.45 14.20 -11.85
C ASN A 423 -11.18 15.67 -12.25
N ALA A 424 -10.69 16.51 -11.33
CA ALA A 424 -10.36 17.91 -11.65
C ALA A 424 -9.35 18.01 -12.80
N GLY A 425 -8.38 17.08 -12.87
CA GLY A 425 -7.40 17.04 -13.95
C GLY A 425 -7.99 16.93 -15.35
N ILE A 426 -9.15 16.26 -15.50
CA ILE A 426 -9.85 16.15 -16.78
C ILE A 426 -10.43 17.51 -17.20
N SER A 427 -11.01 18.24 -16.24
CA SER A 427 -11.51 19.62 -16.49
C SER A 427 -10.37 20.56 -16.87
N GLU A 428 -9.23 20.40 -16.22
CA GLU A 428 -8.03 21.19 -16.49
C GLU A 428 -7.43 20.90 -17.86
N MET A 429 -7.51 19.66 -18.34
CA MET A 429 -7.13 19.29 -19.72
C MET A 429 -8.01 19.99 -20.77
N ALA A 430 -9.30 20.13 -20.50
CA ALA A 430 -10.20 20.89 -21.38
C ALA A 430 -9.73 22.34 -21.55
N ILE A 431 -9.34 22.98 -20.45
CA ILE A 431 -8.81 24.34 -20.43
C ILE A 431 -7.45 24.43 -21.14
N ILE A 432 -6.58 23.47 -20.92
CA ILE A 432 -5.26 23.43 -21.58
C ILE A 432 -5.40 23.36 -23.10
N ALA A 433 -6.34 22.57 -23.61
CA ALA A 433 -6.64 22.48 -25.03
C ALA A 433 -7.09 23.84 -25.62
N LEU A 434 -7.98 24.56 -24.92
CA LEU A 434 -8.39 25.90 -25.35
C LEU A 434 -7.22 26.89 -25.32
N MET A 435 -6.40 26.82 -24.30
CA MET A 435 -5.25 27.72 -24.17
C MET A 435 -4.20 27.51 -25.25
N ALA A 436 -3.89 26.26 -25.53
CA ALA A 436 -3.02 25.92 -26.66
C ALA A 436 -3.61 26.48 -27.97
N TRP A 437 -4.92 26.37 -28.12
CA TRP A 437 -5.66 26.94 -29.25
C TRP A 437 -5.58 28.47 -29.30
N ARG A 438 -5.76 29.16 -28.17
CA ARG A 438 -5.58 30.63 -28.09
C ARG A 438 -4.17 31.08 -28.43
N ALA A 439 -3.15 30.40 -27.86
CA ALA A 439 -1.75 30.73 -28.12
C ALA A 439 -1.44 30.63 -29.62
N GLU A 440 -1.94 29.59 -30.26
CA GLU A 440 -1.78 29.36 -31.69
C GLU A 440 -2.45 30.46 -32.56
N ASN A 441 -3.59 31.00 -32.12
CA ASN A 441 -4.27 32.12 -32.81
C ASN A 441 -3.49 33.43 -32.65
N ASN A 442 -3.08 33.77 -31.46
CA ASN A 442 -2.30 34.99 -31.16
C ASN A 442 -0.96 34.99 -31.93
N ASP A 443 -0.38 33.81 -32.14
CA ASP A 443 0.83 33.66 -32.90
C ASP A 443 0.69 34.04 -34.38
N MET A 444 -0.44 33.77 -35.02
CA MET A 444 -0.69 34.18 -36.42
C MET A 444 -0.74 35.69 -36.55
N ASN A 445 -1.35 36.42 -35.61
CA ASN A 445 -1.37 37.90 -35.62
C ASN A 445 0.05 38.48 -35.53
N LYS A 446 0.91 37.89 -34.70
CA LYS A 446 2.32 38.30 -34.62
C LYS A 446 3.05 38.05 -35.95
N ARG A 447 2.72 36.98 -36.64
CA ARG A 447 3.28 36.66 -37.96
C ARG A 447 2.91 37.73 -38.99
N LEU A 448 1.68 38.23 -38.99
CA LEU A 448 1.26 39.27 -39.92
C LEU A 448 2.00 40.58 -39.70
N GLY A 449 2.39 40.91 -38.47
CA GLY A 449 3.30 42.02 -38.16
C GLY A 449 4.66 41.89 -38.86
N GLU A 450 5.21 40.72 -38.95
CA GLU A 450 6.48 40.42 -39.66
C GLU A 450 6.31 40.52 -41.19
N LEU A 451 5.15 40.18 -41.72
CA LEU A 451 4.83 40.26 -43.12
C LEU A 451 4.94 41.71 -43.63
N ARG A 452 4.62 42.71 -42.81
CA ARG A 452 4.68 44.15 -43.16
C ARG A 452 6.10 44.61 -43.44
N ASP A 453 7.11 43.97 -42.81
CA ASP A 453 8.52 44.30 -42.97
C ASP A 453 9.19 43.48 -44.07
N SER A 454 8.48 42.56 -44.74
CA SER A 454 8.99 41.67 -45.77
C SER A 454 8.95 42.34 -47.15
N LYS A 455 9.98 42.03 -47.98
CA LYS A 455 10.04 42.43 -49.37
C LYS A 455 9.66 41.21 -50.24
N GLY A 456 9.17 41.48 -51.47
CA GLY A 456 8.79 40.46 -52.44
C GLY A 456 7.27 40.31 -52.61
N GLU A 457 6.85 39.74 -53.73
CA GLU A 457 5.42 39.57 -54.06
C GLU A 457 4.89 38.20 -53.61
N HIS A 458 5.77 37.20 -53.47
CA HIS A 458 5.44 35.83 -53.05
C HIS A 458 6.39 35.40 -51.96
N GLY A 459 5.96 34.50 -51.03
CA GLY A 459 6.85 33.96 -50.00
C GLY A 459 6.36 32.64 -49.39
N ILE A 460 7.33 31.78 -49.11
CA ILE A 460 7.14 30.60 -48.29
C ILE A 460 7.78 30.88 -46.91
N TRP A 461 7.12 30.49 -45.86
CA TRP A 461 7.65 30.67 -44.54
C TRP A 461 7.44 29.45 -43.65
N THR A 462 8.32 29.27 -42.71
CA THR A 462 8.18 28.30 -41.64
C THR A 462 8.47 28.94 -40.27
N ARG A 463 7.84 28.42 -39.24
CA ARG A 463 7.93 28.94 -37.90
C ARG A 463 7.84 27.83 -36.87
N MET A 464 8.59 27.98 -35.78
CA MET A 464 8.49 27.17 -34.57
C MET A 464 8.19 28.08 -33.39
N VAL A 465 7.20 27.68 -32.61
CA VAL A 465 6.85 28.31 -31.32
C VAL A 465 7.02 27.26 -30.23
N ARG A 466 7.68 27.62 -29.15
CA ARG A 466 7.79 26.76 -27.98
C ARG A 466 7.57 27.56 -26.71
N GLY A 467 6.78 27.03 -25.80
CA GLY A 467 6.43 27.74 -24.58
C GLY A 467 5.92 26.83 -23.49
N GLN A 468 5.62 27.46 -22.38
CA GLN A 468 4.95 26.84 -21.24
C GLN A 468 3.78 27.73 -20.82
N SER A 469 2.61 27.12 -20.59
CA SER A 469 1.51 27.74 -19.90
C SER A 469 1.26 27.10 -18.54
N LYS A 470 0.73 27.89 -17.61
CA LYS A 470 0.33 27.45 -16.27
C LYS A 470 -1.07 27.95 -15.99
N TYR A 471 -1.89 27.10 -15.38
CA TYR A 471 -3.24 27.42 -14.99
C TYR A 471 -3.42 27.33 -13.47
N GLY A 472 -3.99 28.37 -12.87
CA GLY A 472 -4.51 28.43 -11.52
C GLY A 472 -3.56 28.06 -10.37
N ALA A 473 -4.15 28.03 -9.17
CA ALA A 473 -3.48 27.65 -7.93
C ALA A 473 -3.04 26.16 -7.87
N GLN A 474 -3.52 25.34 -8.81
CA GLN A 474 -3.34 23.88 -8.82
C GLN A 474 -2.06 23.41 -9.54
N ASN A 475 -1.19 24.34 -9.95
CA ASN A 475 0.09 24.02 -10.61
C ASN A 475 -0.02 23.22 -11.92
N VAL A 476 -1.14 23.34 -12.66
CA VAL A 476 -1.22 22.77 -14.01
C VAL A 476 -0.17 23.39 -14.90
N LYS A 477 0.65 22.55 -15.53
CA LYS A 477 1.71 22.96 -16.44
C LYS A 477 1.49 22.30 -17.79
N ASN A 478 1.51 23.10 -18.85
CA ASN A 478 1.49 22.61 -20.23
C ASN A 478 2.72 23.11 -20.98
N GLN A 479 3.51 22.20 -21.55
CA GLN A 479 4.63 22.53 -22.42
C GLN A 479 4.25 22.16 -23.86
N TYR A 480 4.40 23.11 -24.76
CA TYR A 480 3.99 22.95 -26.15
C TYR A 480 5.09 23.34 -27.14
N SER A 481 5.05 22.70 -28.30
CA SER A 481 5.83 23.03 -29.49
C SER A 481 4.92 23.06 -30.67
N THR A 482 4.82 24.19 -31.36
CA THR A 482 4.00 24.39 -32.59
C THR A 482 4.90 24.61 -33.75
N TYR A 483 4.67 23.90 -34.83
CA TYR A 483 5.35 24.02 -36.11
C TYR A 483 4.35 24.54 -37.13
N GLN A 484 4.73 25.56 -37.90
CA GLN A 484 3.89 26.15 -38.94
C GLN A 484 4.65 26.24 -40.26
N LEU A 485 3.92 26.03 -41.34
CA LEU A 485 4.39 26.21 -42.71
C LEU A 485 3.31 26.96 -43.51
N GLY A 486 3.67 28.01 -44.19
CA GLY A 486 2.73 28.80 -44.95
C GLY A 486 3.29 29.38 -46.23
N TYR A 487 2.35 29.84 -47.05
CA TYR A 487 2.60 30.57 -48.30
C TYR A 487 1.73 31.83 -48.31
N ASP A 488 2.30 32.92 -48.80
CA ASP A 488 1.56 34.18 -48.99
C ASP A 488 1.99 34.90 -50.31
N GLU A 489 1.06 35.68 -50.82
CA GLU A 489 1.29 36.49 -52.01
C GLU A 489 0.55 37.81 -51.99
N LYS A 490 1.11 38.85 -52.60
CA LYS A 490 0.43 40.12 -52.84
C LYS A 490 -0.58 39.99 -53.94
N LEU A 491 -1.79 40.49 -53.75
CA LEU A 491 -2.83 40.45 -54.76
C LEU A 491 -2.43 41.33 -55.95
N SER A 492 -2.55 40.77 -57.15
CA SER A 492 -2.28 41.49 -58.39
C SER A 492 -3.27 42.64 -58.62
N VAL A 493 -4.48 42.54 -58.05
CA VAL A 493 -5.57 43.57 -58.17
C VAL A 493 -5.34 44.76 -57.23
N ASP A 494 -4.80 44.51 -56.05
CA ASP A 494 -4.45 45.55 -55.07
C ASP A 494 -3.22 45.07 -54.27
N LYS A 495 -2.06 45.58 -54.62
CA LYS A 495 -0.76 45.23 -53.98
C LYS A 495 -0.65 45.60 -52.51
N ASN A 496 -1.60 46.35 -51.96
CA ASN A 496 -1.70 46.61 -50.52
C ASN A 496 -2.21 45.40 -49.74
N TRP A 497 -2.89 44.45 -50.40
CA TRP A 497 -3.29 43.20 -49.82
C TRP A 497 -2.26 42.09 -50.05
N THR A 498 -1.87 41.42 -48.94
CA THR A 498 -1.17 40.14 -48.96
C THR A 498 -2.11 39.09 -48.43
N VAL A 499 -2.31 37.98 -49.17
CA VAL A 499 -3.16 36.85 -48.75
C VAL A 499 -2.33 35.60 -48.63
N GLY A 500 -2.71 34.74 -47.72
CA GLY A 500 -1.94 33.48 -47.50
C GLY A 500 -2.72 32.39 -46.83
N ALA A 501 -2.08 31.23 -46.79
CA ALA A 501 -2.57 30.05 -46.08
C ALA A 501 -1.42 29.37 -45.34
N ALA A 502 -1.76 28.69 -44.28
CA ALA A 502 -0.79 27.98 -43.46
C ALA A 502 -1.35 26.66 -42.87
N VAL A 503 -0.48 25.72 -42.65
CA VAL A 503 -0.75 24.51 -41.88
C VAL A 503 0.06 24.57 -40.60
N SER A 504 -0.49 24.03 -39.52
CA SER A 504 0.16 23.97 -38.22
C SER A 504 0.06 22.57 -37.62
N TYR A 505 1.09 22.21 -36.86
CA TYR A 505 1.10 21.03 -35.99
C TYR A 505 1.61 21.41 -34.61
N THR A 506 0.84 21.09 -33.58
CA THR A 506 1.22 21.30 -32.18
C THR A 506 1.32 19.98 -31.46
N ASP A 507 2.39 19.83 -30.70
CA ASP A 507 2.61 18.75 -29.77
C ASP A 507 2.83 19.32 -28.37
N ALA A 508 2.05 18.88 -27.39
CA ALA A 508 2.07 19.40 -26.04
C ALA A 508 1.88 18.31 -24.99
N SER A 509 2.58 18.45 -23.88
CA SER A 509 2.45 17.60 -22.71
C SER A 509 2.07 18.42 -21.47
N SER A 510 1.16 17.87 -20.69
CA SER A 510 0.60 18.51 -19.50
C SER A 510 0.87 17.69 -18.26
N SER A 511 1.10 18.36 -17.14
CA SER A 511 1.15 17.75 -15.80
C SER A 511 0.31 18.55 -14.83
N PHE A 512 -0.45 17.85 -14.00
CA PHE A 512 -1.31 18.40 -12.96
C PHE A 512 -1.23 17.52 -11.70
N SER A 513 -1.78 17.97 -10.58
CA SER A 513 -1.65 17.29 -9.28
C SER A 513 -2.23 15.87 -9.27
N THR A 514 -3.26 15.62 -10.09
CA THR A 514 -4.00 14.36 -10.16
C THR A 514 -3.62 13.50 -11.36
N GLY A 515 -2.62 13.89 -12.17
CA GLY A 515 -2.21 13.12 -13.34
C GLY A 515 -1.43 13.89 -14.38
N HIS A 516 -1.54 13.43 -15.62
CA HIS A 516 -0.87 14.02 -16.77
C HIS A 516 -1.71 13.85 -18.05
N GLY A 517 -1.36 14.60 -19.10
CA GLY A 517 -2.03 14.51 -20.39
C GLY A 517 -1.14 14.95 -21.54
N GLU A 518 -1.60 14.63 -22.75
CA GLU A 518 -1.00 15.02 -24.02
C GLU A 518 -2.05 15.68 -24.92
N ASN A 519 -1.63 16.73 -25.64
CA ASN A 519 -2.46 17.41 -26.63
C ASN A 519 -1.70 17.44 -27.94
N LYS A 520 -2.37 17.04 -29.03
CA LYS A 520 -1.86 17.15 -30.38
C LYS A 520 -2.90 17.88 -31.23
N SER A 521 -2.47 18.89 -31.99
CA SER A 521 -3.37 19.56 -32.91
C SER A 521 -2.79 19.65 -34.32
N THR A 522 -3.67 19.57 -35.29
CA THR A 522 -3.34 19.84 -36.71
C THR A 522 -4.30 20.90 -37.22
N GLY A 523 -3.76 22.03 -37.62
CA GLY A 523 -4.53 23.20 -37.99
C GLY A 523 -4.29 23.65 -39.46
N PHE A 524 -5.28 24.39 -39.94
CA PHE A 524 -5.22 25.11 -41.21
C PHE A 524 -5.72 26.53 -40.97
N ALA A 525 -5.02 27.51 -41.57
CA ALA A 525 -5.38 28.92 -41.47
C ALA A 525 -5.34 29.57 -42.86
N VAL A 526 -6.26 30.52 -43.07
CA VAL A 526 -6.19 31.48 -44.16
C VAL A 526 -6.15 32.88 -43.56
N TYR A 527 -5.41 33.75 -44.19
CA TYR A 527 -5.23 35.09 -43.70
C TYR A 527 -5.10 36.14 -44.81
N GLY A 528 -5.45 37.37 -44.47
CA GLY A 528 -5.23 38.53 -45.33
C GLY A 528 -4.70 39.71 -44.51
N SER A 529 -3.68 40.36 -44.99
CA SER A 529 -3.08 41.56 -44.41
C SER A 529 -3.14 42.72 -45.40
N TYR A 530 -3.81 43.80 -45.05
CA TYR A 530 -3.86 45.07 -45.79
C TYR A 530 -2.88 46.06 -45.16
N LEU A 531 -1.98 46.61 -45.93
CA LEU A 531 -1.04 47.64 -45.52
C LEU A 531 -1.18 48.86 -46.41
N SER A 532 -1.65 49.97 -45.84
CA SER A 532 -1.76 51.25 -46.52
C SER A 532 -0.44 52.02 -46.53
N ASP A 533 -0.23 52.87 -47.53
CA ASP A 533 0.95 53.76 -47.67
C ASP A 533 1.14 54.72 -46.45
N ASN A 534 0.08 54.99 -45.71
CA ASN A 534 0.15 55.84 -44.52
C ASN A 534 0.55 55.11 -43.24
N GLY A 535 0.91 53.80 -43.35
CA GLY A 535 1.30 52.92 -42.24
C GLY A 535 0.13 52.32 -41.44
N SER A 536 -1.14 52.51 -41.86
CA SER A 536 -2.28 51.81 -41.29
C SER A 536 -2.41 50.42 -41.86
N PHE A 537 -2.83 49.43 -41.05
CA PHE A 537 -3.03 48.09 -41.47
C PHE A 537 -4.30 47.45 -40.90
N VAL A 538 -4.79 46.44 -41.60
CA VAL A 538 -5.84 45.53 -41.16
C VAL A 538 -5.42 44.09 -41.43
N ASP A 539 -5.48 43.27 -40.39
CA ASP A 539 -5.18 41.84 -40.47
C ASP A 539 -6.45 41.04 -40.17
N LEU A 540 -6.75 40.06 -41.03
CA LEU A 540 -7.89 39.16 -40.87
C LEU A 540 -7.36 37.72 -40.93
N ILE A 541 -7.80 36.88 -39.98
CA ILE A 541 -7.38 35.46 -39.90
C ILE A 541 -8.59 34.59 -39.63
N ALA A 542 -8.73 33.51 -40.38
CA ALA A 542 -9.66 32.44 -40.07
C ALA A 542 -8.87 31.10 -39.94
N LYS A 543 -9.15 30.37 -38.88
CA LYS A 543 -8.44 29.14 -38.56
C LYS A 543 -9.38 28.02 -38.15
N ALA A 544 -9.02 26.79 -38.49
CA ALA A 544 -9.66 25.56 -38.03
C ALA A 544 -8.59 24.54 -37.64
N ALA A 545 -8.80 23.77 -36.59
CA ALA A 545 -7.92 22.68 -36.22
C ALA A 545 -8.68 21.50 -35.64
N ARG A 546 -8.09 20.30 -35.81
CA ARG A 546 -8.47 19.10 -35.08
C ARG A 546 -7.57 18.96 -33.89
N LEU A 547 -8.19 18.80 -32.72
CA LEU A 547 -7.54 18.72 -31.42
C LEU A 547 -7.71 17.30 -30.91
N LYS A 548 -6.60 16.59 -30.64
CA LYS A 548 -6.58 15.28 -30.01
C LYS A 548 -6.00 15.41 -28.61
N ASN A 549 -6.71 14.85 -27.63
CA ASN A 549 -6.34 14.94 -26.23
C ASN A 549 -6.35 13.54 -25.62
N GLU A 550 -5.32 13.22 -24.86
CA GLU A 550 -5.18 11.99 -24.09
C GLU A 550 -4.81 12.38 -22.65
N PHE A 551 -5.36 11.67 -21.65
CA PHE A 551 -5.07 11.95 -20.25
C PHE A 551 -5.09 10.68 -19.40
N ASP A 552 -4.39 10.75 -18.25
CA ASP A 552 -4.33 9.73 -17.22
C ASP A 552 -4.41 10.41 -15.85
N VAL A 553 -5.49 10.18 -15.09
CA VAL A 553 -5.65 10.67 -13.72
C VAL A 553 -5.49 9.54 -12.71
N LEU A 554 -4.88 9.85 -11.56
CA LEU A 554 -4.59 8.92 -10.47
C LEU A 554 -5.87 8.58 -9.68
N GLY A 555 -6.73 7.78 -10.21
CA GLY A 555 -8.03 7.47 -9.60
C GLY A 555 -9.20 8.09 -10.36
N GLY A 556 -10.35 8.26 -9.70
CA GLY A 556 -11.52 8.84 -10.33
C GLY A 556 -11.91 8.17 -11.64
N ALA A 557 -12.09 8.97 -12.68
CA ALA A 557 -12.43 8.49 -14.02
C ALA A 557 -11.30 7.71 -14.73
N GLY A 558 -10.04 7.88 -14.31
CA GLY A 558 -8.89 7.17 -14.86
C GLY A 558 -8.42 7.74 -16.19
N LYS A 559 -8.20 6.89 -17.19
CA LYS A 559 -7.66 7.27 -18.51
C LYS A 559 -8.77 7.52 -19.52
N GLY A 560 -8.56 8.51 -20.38
CA GLY A 560 -9.46 8.77 -21.50
C GLY A 560 -8.75 9.48 -22.63
N ASP A 561 -9.38 9.42 -23.79
CA ASP A 561 -8.97 10.17 -24.97
C ASP A 561 -10.21 10.72 -25.70
N TYR A 562 -10.03 11.86 -26.33
CA TYR A 562 -11.08 12.47 -27.14
C TYR A 562 -10.50 13.35 -28.23
N GLU A 563 -11.30 13.57 -29.29
CA GLU A 563 -10.99 14.49 -30.34
C GLU A 563 -12.11 15.52 -30.50
N THR A 564 -11.72 16.77 -30.76
CA THR A 564 -12.65 17.86 -31.03
C THR A 564 -12.09 18.80 -32.09
N ASN A 565 -12.91 19.74 -32.55
CA ASN A 565 -12.50 20.74 -33.53
C ASN A 565 -12.49 22.12 -32.86
N GLY A 566 -11.48 22.93 -33.21
CA GLY A 566 -11.38 24.33 -32.85
C GLY A 566 -11.52 25.21 -34.07
N TYR A 567 -12.18 26.35 -33.88
CA TYR A 567 -12.36 27.39 -34.93
C TYR A 567 -12.02 28.75 -34.36
N SER A 568 -11.48 29.63 -35.17
CA SER A 568 -11.32 31.03 -34.76
C SER A 568 -11.41 32.02 -35.91
N LEU A 569 -11.80 33.23 -35.59
CA LEU A 569 -11.83 34.37 -36.46
C LEU A 569 -11.23 35.59 -35.72
N SER A 570 -10.24 36.23 -36.29
CA SER A 570 -9.57 37.40 -35.73
C SER A 570 -9.51 38.56 -36.71
N ALA A 571 -9.66 39.75 -36.15
CA ALA A 571 -9.47 41.01 -36.84
C ALA A 571 -8.64 41.96 -36.01
N GLU A 572 -7.56 42.47 -36.58
CA GLU A 572 -6.64 43.43 -35.99
C GLU A 572 -6.59 44.70 -36.83
N TYR A 573 -6.55 45.86 -36.17
CA TYR A 573 -6.27 47.14 -36.78
C TYR A 573 -5.13 47.82 -36.02
N GLY A 574 -4.21 48.47 -36.76
CA GLY A 574 -3.17 49.27 -36.18
C GLY A 574 -2.59 50.27 -37.14
N LYS A 575 -1.67 51.09 -36.63
CA LYS A 575 -0.96 52.08 -37.43
C LYS A 575 0.46 52.25 -36.95
N ARG A 576 1.44 52.13 -37.87
CA ARG A 576 2.84 52.38 -37.58
C ARG A 576 3.19 53.88 -37.87
N PHE A 577 3.75 54.52 -36.86
CA PHE A 577 4.30 55.87 -36.95
C PHE A 577 5.81 55.78 -36.88
N THR A 578 6.50 56.10 -38.00
CA THR A 578 7.96 55.99 -38.07
C THR A 578 8.56 57.38 -38.13
N LYS A 579 9.65 57.65 -37.36
CA LYS A 579 10.46 58.87 -37.38
C LYS A 579 11.65 58.69 -38.32
N ASP A 580 12.22 59.81 -38.78
CA ASP A 580 13.38 59.86 -39.67
C ASP A 580 14.65 59.14 -39.13
N ASN A 581 14.78 59.01 -37.80
CA ASN A 581 15.85 58.30 -37.13
C ASN A 581 15.65 56.75 -37.07
N GLY A 582 14.57 56.26 -37.72
CA GLY A 582 14.23 54.85 -37.76
C GLY A 582 13.51 54.32 -36.51
N PHE A 583 13.20 55.18 -35.53
CA PHE A 583 12.34 54.82 -34.39
C PHE A 583 10.88 54.77 -34.84
N TRP A 584 10.13 53.78 -34.38
CA TRP A 584 8.70 53.65 -34.68
C TRP A 584 7.89 53.25 -33.47
N ILE A 585 6.61 53.56 -33.47
CA ILE A 585 5.59 53.11 -32.53
C ILE A 585 4.34 52.68 -33.30
N GLU A 586 3.72 51.60 -32.84
CA GLU A 586 2.60 50.95 -33.55
C GLU A 586 1.51 50.57 -32.52
N PRO A 587 0.53 51.46 -32.23
CA PRO A 587 -0.66 51.09 -31.48
C PRO A 587 -1.51 50.11 -32.26
N GLN A 588 -2.16 49.17 -31.54
CA GLN A 588 -2.91 48.07 -32.09
C GLN A 588 -4.17 47.79 -31.26
N VAL A 589 -5.24 47.40 -31.93
CA VAL A 589 -6.44 46.80 -31.32
C VAL A 589 -6.84 45.56 -32.07
N GLU A 590 -7.31 44.56 -31.36
CA GLU A 590 -7.68 43.27 -31.95
C GLU A 590 -8.89 42.69 -31.25
N LEU A 591 -9.71 41.96 -31.99
CA LEU A 591 -10.80 41.14 -31.49
C LEU A 591 -10.68 39.74 -32.09
N THR A 592 -10.62 38.74 -31.24
CA THR A 592 -10.54 37.34 -31.65
C THR A 592 -11.68 36.54 -31.00
N TYR A 593 -12.52 35.94 -31.85
CA TYR A 593 -13.48 34.95 -31.42
C TYR A 593 -12.89 33.56 -31.65
N GLY A 594 -12.99 32.68 -30.67
CA GLY A 594 -12.57 31.30 -30.70
C GLY A 594 -13.65 30.35 -30.16
N TYR A 595 -13.75 29.17 -30.73
CA TYR A 595 -14.66 28.13 -30.29
C TYR A 595 -13.97 26.79 -30.30
N VAL A 596 -14.17 25.98 -29.25
CA VAL A 596 -13.77 24.56 -29.16
C VAL A 596 -15.03 23.73 -28.98
N GLY A 597 -15.20 22.69 -29.79
CA GLY A 597 -16.41 21.87 -29.82
C GLY A 597 -16.60 21.01 -28.58
N ALA A 598 -17.88 20.76 -28.25
CA ALA A 598 -18.27 19.83 -27.19
C ALA A 598 -17.84 18.41 -27.48
N VAL A 599 -17.59 17.62 -26.44
CA VAL A 599 -17.25 16.19 -26.55
C VAL A 599 -17.98 15.33 -25.52
N ASP A 600 -18.28 14.12 -25.91
CA ASP A 600 -18.80 13.02 -25.08
C ASP A 600 -17.92 11.80 -25.28
N TYR A 601 -17.39 11.22 -24.21
CA TYR A 601 -16.55 10.01 -24.30
C TYR A 601 -16.63 9.16 -23.02
N LEU A 602 -16.12 7.94 -23.08
CA LEU A 602 -16.05 6.99 -21.97
C LEU A 602 -14.59 6.76 -21.58
N THR A 603 -14.30 6.80 -20.30
CA THR A 603 -12.96 6.51 -19.76
C THR A 603 -12.78 5.01 -19.51
N ASN A 604 -11.55 4.57 -19.21
CA ASN A 604 -11.25 3.18 -18.90
C ASN A 604 -11.91 2.66 -17.60
N ASN A 605 -12.36 3.57 -16.72
CA ASN A 605 -13.11 3.23 -15.51
C ASN A 605 -14.64 3.33 -15.73
N ASP A 606 -15.10 3.27 -16.98
CA ASP A 606 -16.52 3.35 -17.37
C ASP A 606 -17.23 4.64 -16.91
N VAL A 607 -16.47 5.71 -16.74
CA VAL A 607 -17.03 7.03 -16.46
C VAL A 607 -17.33 7.74 -17.78
N LYS A 608 -18.60 8.11 -17.98
CA LYS A 608 -18.99 8.96 -19.10
C LYS A 608 -18.64 10.40 -18.77
N VAL A 609 -17.78 11.00 -19.60
CA VAL A 609 -17.40 12.41 -19.50
C VAL A 609 -18.12 13.18 -20.60
N ARG A 610 -18.80 14.27 -20.24
CA ARG A 610 -19.37 15.25 -21.14
C ARG A 610 -18.73 16.61 -20.86
N GLN A 611 -18.11 17.17 -21.89
CA GLN A 611 -17.56 18.52 -21.86
C GLN A 611 -18.38 19.39 -22.81
N ASN A 612 -18.87 20.52 -22.31
CA ASN A 612 -19.53 21.51 -23.16
C ASN A 612 -18.56 22.16 -24.12
N GLY A 613 -19.08 22.69 -25.24
CA GLY A 613 -18.32 23.56 -26.10
C GLY A 613 -17.90 24.83 -25.33
N MET A 614 -16.82 25.43 -25.77
CA MET A 614 -16.25 26.60 -25.10
C MET A 614 -16.04 27.72 -26.08
N ASP A 615 -16.69 28.85 -25.82
CA ASP A 615 -16.55 30.09 -26.52
C ASP A 615 -15.49 30.95 -25.84
N SER A 616 -14.77 31.77 -26.62
CA SER A 616 -13.77 32.73 -26.13
C SER A 616 -13.82 33.96 -27.00
N LEU A 617 -14.05 35.11 -26.41
CA LEU A 617 -14.03 36.41 -27.10
C LEU A 617 -12.94 37.28 -26.48
N VAL A 618 -11.77 37.34 -27.10
CA VAL A 618 -10.63 38.09 -26.59
C VAL A 618 -10.51 39.42 -27.29
N GLY A 619 -10.62 40.50 -26.51
CA GLY A 619 -10.22 41.84 -26.93
C GLY A 619 -8.77 42.12 -26.52
N ARG A 620 -7.98 42.69 -27.42
CA ARG A 620 -6.61 43.14 -27.16
C ARG A 620 -6.42 44.60 -27.50
N ILE A 621 -5.81 45.33 -26.58
CA ILE A 621 -5.27 46.66 -26.85
C ILE A 621 -3.78 46.69 -26.49
N GLY A 622 -2.95 47.18 -27.38
CA GLY A 622 -1.53 47.16 -27.17
C GLY A 622 -0.77 48.13 -28.06
N PHE A 623 0.54 48.10 -27.86
CA PHE A 623 1.45 48.83 -28.74
C PHE A 623 2.74 48.04 -28.88
N ALA A 624 3.38 48.21 -30.06
CA ALA A 624 4.77 47.82 -30.27
C ALA A 624 5.60 49.09 -30.50
N MET A 625 6.86 49.06 -30.09
CA MET A 625 7.82 50.12 -30.38
C MET A 625 9.14 49.49 -30.81
N GLY A 626 9.80 50.11 -31.75
CA GLY A 626 11.04 49.55 -32.27
C GLY A 626 11.94 50.54 -32.99
N ARG A 627 13.04 50.00 -33.45
CA ARG A 627 14.00 50.78 -34.23
C ARG A 627 14.47 49.97 -35.43
N ASN A 628 14.41 50.57 -36.60
CA ASN A 628 14.99 50.04 -37.81
C ASN A 628 16.51 50.12 -37.74
N ILE A 629 17.17 49.02 -38.08
CA ILE A 629 18.61 48.86 -38.16
C ILE A 629 18.99 48.43 -39.61
N LYS A 630 20.28 48.47 -39.98
CA LYS A 630 20.73 48.17 -41.34
C LYS A 630 20.26 46.79 -41.83
N ALA A 631 20.16 45.84 -40.94
CA ALA A 631 19.84 44.41 -41.27
C ALA A 631 18.41 44.04 -40.82
N GLY A 632 17.48 45.01 -40.52
CA GLY A 632 16.15 44.66 -40.08
C GLY A 632 15.59 45.62 -39.00
N ASN A 633 14.98 45.10 -37.95
CA ASN A 633 14.53 45.88 -36.80
C ASN A 633 14.60 45.09 -35.48
N VAL A 634 14.60 45.83 -34.38
CA VAL A 634 14.42 45.32 -33.01
C VAL A 634 13.22 46.01 -32.42
N TYR A 635 12.41 45.29 -31.64
CA TYR A 635 11.20 45.83 -31.06
C TYR A 635 10.90 45.24 -29.68
N ALA A 636 10.06 45.98 -28.94
CA ALA A 636 9.38 45.53 -27.75
C ALA A 636 7.86 45.77 -27.93
N ARG A 637 7.06 44.94 -27.31
CA ARG A 637 5.59 45.04 -27.34
C ARG A 637 5.01 44.88 -25.95
N ALA A 638 3.90 45.51 -25.71
CA ALA A 638 3.08 45.35 -24.49
C ALA A 638 1.61 45.47 -24.86
N SER A 639 0.82 44.53 -24.38
CA SER A 639 -0.63 44.50 -24.64
C SER A 639 -1.38 44.09 -23.38
N TYR A 640 -2.58 44.65 -23.23
CA TYR A 640 -3.59 44.16 -22.28
C TYR A 640 -4.65 43.40 -23.07
N LEU A 641 -4.96 42.21 -22.61
CA LEU A 641 -5.95 41.32 -23.20
C LEU A 641 -7.03 41.03 -22.18
N TYR A 642 -8.27 40.91 -22.66
CA TYR A 642 -9.40 40.53 -21.83
C TYR A 642 -10.27 39.53 -22.58
N ASP A 643 -10.52 38.37 -21.96
CA ASP A 643 -11.51 37.42 -22.47
C ASP A 643 -12.86 37.66 -21.78
N PHE A 644 -13.87 37.99 -22.62
CA PHE A 644 -15.23 38.30 -22.18
C PHE A 644 -16.07 37.02 -21.97
N ASP A 645 -15.54 35.86 -22.32
CA ASP A 645 -16.16 34.56 -22.19
C ASP A 645 -15.07 33.57 -21.73
N GLY A 646 -15.14 32.28 -21.99
CA GLY A 646 -14.08 31.30 -21.66
C GLY A 646 -14.51 30.34 -20.57
N GLU A 647 -15.82 30.19 -20.38
CA GLU A 647 -16.38 29.23 -19.43
C GLU A 647 -16.62 27.87 -20.09
N THR A 648 -16.42 26.79 -19.35
CA THR A 648 -16.85 25.45 -19.73
C THR A 648 -17.26 24.63 -18.53
N ASP A 649 -18.24 23.75 -18.72
CA ASP A 649 -18.66 22.76 -17.76
C ASP A 649 -18.20 21.38 -18.22
N VAL A 650 -17.61 20.63 -17.32
CA VAL A 650 -17.24 19.21 -17.53
C VAL A 650 -17.98 18.37 -16.52
N THR A 651 -18.80 17.44 -17.00
CA THR A 651 -19.59 16.55 -16.15
C THR A 651 -19.11 15.11 -16.28
N PHE A 652 -19.17 14.39 -15.17
CA PHE A 652 -18.79 12.99 -15.02
C PHE A 652 -20.02 12.21 -14.59
N SER A 653 -20.31 11.10 -15.24
CA SER A 653 -21.43 10.26 -14.87
C SER A 653 -21.09 8.78 -14.93
N LYS A 654 -21.51 8.05 -13.91
CA LYS A 654 -21.45 6.58 -13.81
C LYS A 654 -22.60 6.10 -12.94
N ASN A 655 -23.25 5.00 -13.29
CA ASN A 655 -24.34 4.39 -12.50
C ASN A 655 -25.44 5.39 -12.10
N ARG A 656 -25.81 6.33 -12.98
CA ARG A 656 -26.78 7.41 -12.79
C ARG A 656 -26.32 8.57 -11.88
N VAL A 657 -25.16 8.49 -11.26
CA VAL A 657 -24.56 9.64 -10.57
C VAL A 657 -23.93 10.57 -11.60
N THR A 658 -24.22 11.87 -11.49
CA THR A 658 -23.58 12.91 -12.30
C THR A 658 -23.02 14.00 -11.38
N ARG A 659 -21.77 14.33 -11.56
CA ARG A 659 -21.07 15.43 -10.87
C ARG A 659 -20.26 16.20 -11.91
N GLY A 660 -19.82 17.40 -11.56
CA GLY A 660 -19.09 18.21 -12.53
C GLY A 660 -18.25 19.31 -11.92
N PHE A 661 -17.39 19.85 -12.74
CA PHE A 661 -16.58 21.03 -12.46
C PHE A 661 -16.90 22.11 -13.48
N LYS A 662 -17.03 23.35 -12.99
CA LYS A 662 -17.10 24.54 -13.83
C LYS A 662 -15.71 25.17 -13.86
N GLN A 663 -15.25 25.54 -15.04
CA GLN A 663 -13.98 26.20 -15.28
C GLN A 663 -14.21 27.53 -15.96
N ASP A 664 -13.49 28.56 -15.53
CA ASP A 664 -13.58 29.89 -16.06
C ASP A 664 -12.18 30.45 -16.37
N LEU A 665 -11.93 30.72 -17.65
CA LEU A 665 -10.72 31.35 -18.17
C LEU A 665 -10.89 32.84 -18.45
N GLY A 666 -12.07 33.38 -18.23
CA GLY A 666 -12.37 34.79 -18.44
C GLY A 666 -11.46 35.70 -17.65
N GLY A 667 -11.49 36.97 -17.98
CA GLY A 667 -10.72 38.01 -17.31
C GLY A 667 -9.52 38.52 -18.08
N GLY A 668 -8.74 39.36 -17.46
CA GLY A 668 -7.69 40.13 -18.11
C GLY A 668 -6.26 39.76 -17.72
N TRP A 669 -5.34 39.92 -18.67
CA TRP A 669 -3.90 39.71 -18.46
C TRP A 669 -3.06 40.72 -19.27
N TRP A 670 -1.81 40.88 -18.86
CA TRP A 670 -0.80 41.62 -19.59
C TRP A 670 0.11 40.64 -20.35
N GLU A 671 0.49 41.03 -21.57
CA GLU A 671 1.47 40.36 -22.41
C GLU A 671 2.60 41.30 -22.74
N VAL A 672 3.86 40.89 -22.50
CA VAL A 672 5.03 41.69 -22.89
C VAL A 672 6.01 40.80 -23.66
N GLY A 673 6.63 41.37 -24.66
CA GLY A 673 7.58 40.64 -25.50
C GLY A 673 8.66 41.55 -26.08
N VAL A 674 9.75 40.93 -26.49
CA VAL A 674 10.83 41.56 -27.24
C VAL A 674 11.21 40.68 -28.43
N GLY A 675 11.55 41.31 -29.55
CA GLY A 675 11.87 40.55 -30.74
C GLY A 675 12.76 41.29 -31.71
N THR A 676 13.14 40.59 -32.77
CA THR A 676 13.94 41.10 -33.86
C THR A 676 13.54 40.45 -35.19
N ASN A 677 13.53 41.24 -36.25
CA ASN A 677 13.45 40.78 -37.63
C ASN A 677 14.82 41.09 -38.29
N ILE A 678 15.40 40.09 -38.96
CA ILE A 678 16.73 40.23 -39.57
C ILE A 678 16.61 39.85 -41.06
N ASN A 679 17.02 40.75 -41.91
CA ASN A 679 17.11 40.55 -43.35
C ASN A 679 18.50 39.98 -43.67
N LEU A 680 18.58 38.68 -43.91
CA LEU A 680 19.84 38.03 -44.32
C LEU A 680 20.14 38.34 -45.82
N SER A 681 19.12 38.52 -46.60
CA SER A 681 19.19 38.97 -47.99
C SER A 681 17.87 39.63 -48.38
N ASP A 682 17.74 40.17 -49.59
CA ASP A 682 16.48 40.68 -50.10
C ASP A 682 15.37 39.62 -50.17
N ALA A 683 15.78 38.34 -50.29
CA ALA A 683 14.87 37.20 -50.37
C ALA A 683 14.65 36.46 -49.06
N THR A 684 15.54 36.61 -48.04
CA THR A 684 15.49 35.77 -46.84
C THR A 684 15.43 36.62 -45.57
N HIS A 685 14.33 36.40 -44.81
CA HIS A 685 14.08 37.11 -43.54
C HIS A 685 13.97 36.12 -42.41
N LEU A 686 14.70 36.38 -41.31
CA LEU A 686 14.63 35.67 -40.04
C LEU A 686 13.89 36.51 -39.01
N TYR A 687 13.14 35.86 -38.15
CA TYR A 687 12.54 36.52 -37.01
C TYR A 687 12.63 35.67 -35.76
N PHE A 688 12.77 36.37 -34.64
CA PHE A 688 12.84 35.74 -33.33
C PHE A 688 12.21 36.67 -32.29
N ASP A 689 11.37 36.14 -31.43
CA ASP A 689 10.88 36.88 -30.25
C ASP A 689 10.72 36.00 -29.04
N VAL A 690 10.71 36.64 -27.87
CA VAL A 690 10.45 36.03 -26.55
C VAL A 690 9.34 36.82 -25.88
N GLU A 691 8.46 36.11 -25.19
CA GLU A 691 7.24 36.64 -24.61
C GLU A 691 6.96 36.06 -23.24
N LYS A 692 6.28 36.85 -22.40
CA LYS A 692 5.77 36.46 -21.10
C LYS A 692 4.45 37.14 -20.80
N THR A 693 3.55 36.45 -20.08
CA THR A 693 2.30 37.04 -19.59
C THR A 693 2.32 37.26 -18.08
N TYR A 694 1.48 38.20 -17.60
CA TYR A 694 1.29 38.53 -16.19
C TYR A 694 -0.21 38.74 -15.90
N GLY A 695 -0.69 38.21 -14.77
CA GLY A 695 -2.10 38.26 -14.38
C GLY A 695 -2.94 37.22 -15.10
N GLY A 696 -4.25 37.21 -14.84
CA GLY A 696 -5.20 36.27 -15.39
C GLY A 696 -5.14 34.90 -14.73
N ASN A 697 -6.09 34.04 -15.07
CA ASN A 697 -6.18 32.66 -14.60
C ASN A 697 -5.11 31.77 -15.25
N VAL A 698 -4.52 32.26 -16.33
CA VAL A 698 -3.51 31.57 -17.11
C VAL A 698 -2.29 32.44 -17.29
N ALA A 699 -1.13 31.90 -16.96
CA ALA A 699 0.16 32.53 -17.17
C ALA A 699 0.98 31.77 -18.22
N THR A 700 1.67 32.53 -19.09
CA THR A 700 2.73 32.02 -19.95
C THR A 700 4.07 32.50 -19.39
N PRO A 701 4.75 31.73 -18.52
CA PRO A 701 6.00 32.15 -17.88
C PRO A 701 7.09 32.47 -18.89
N TRP A 702 7.07 31.78 -20.02
CA TRP A 702 7.98 32.00 -21.14
C TRP A 702 7.40 31.37 -22.42
N GLN A 703 7.61 32.05 -23.52
CA GLN A 703 7.40 31.54 -24.87
C GLN A 703 8.47 32.18 -25.75
N TRP A 704 8.99 31.39 -26.66
CA TRP A 704 9.81 31.93 -27.75
C TRP A 704 9.28 31.42 -29.09
N ASN A 705 9.60 32.19 -30.10
CA ASN A 705 9.20 31.94 -31.44
C ASN A 705 10.32 32.30 -32.42
N ALA A 706 10.57 31.44 -33.39
CA ALA A 706 11.60 31.62 -34.39
C ALA A 706 11.07 31.17 -35.75
N GLY A 707 11.42 31.90 -36.78
CA GLY A 707 11.01 31.52 -38.12
C GLY A 707 11.87 32.15 -39.22
N VAL A 708 11.60 31.66 -40.41
CA VAL A 708 12.24 32.15 -41.64
C VAL A 708 11.19 32.29 -42.74
N ARG A 709 11.31 33.37 -43.49
CA ARG A 709 10.54 33.60 -44.72
C ARG A 709 11.48 33.73 -45.89
N TRP A 710 11.18 33.07 -47.00
CA TRP A 710 11.85 33.19 -48.26
C TRP A 710 10.89 33.79 -49.30
N SER A 711 11.29 34.95 -49.83
CA SER A 711 10.50 35.68 -50.84
C SER A 711 11.11 35.49 -52.22
N PHE A 712 10.25 35.39 -53.23
CA PHE A 712 10.66 35.21 -54.60
C PHE A 712 9.72 35.89 -55.60
#